data_0af85ddcd0825874bc405c66577ed36b
#
_entry.id   0af85ddcd0825874bc405c66577ed36b
#
_cell.length_a   1.000
_cell.length_b   1.000
_cell.length_c   1.000
_cell.angle_alpha   90.00
_cell.angle_beta   90.00
_cell.angle_gamma   90.00
#
_symmetry.space_group_name_H-M   'P 1'
#
loop_
_entity.id
_entity.type
_entity.pdbx_description
1 polymer ?
#
loop_
_entity_poly.entity_id
_entity_poly.type
_entity_poly.pdbx_seq_one_letter_code
_entity_poly.pdbx_strand_id
1 'polypeptide(L)'
;MNITGDRMKFLRLLSEKYPTRQQVCTEIINLQAILNLPKGTEHFMSDLHGEYEAFFHILNNSAGVIREKVDMAFEEVLTARERSSLCTLIYYPQEKLRRICEEGRNTEEWYRFVLQKLIDLAKLLSSKYTRSKVRKAMPSEYSYILDELLHAQPDEDNNQLVYHSKIIDTLLRLEEGDDFIIALSSLIKRLAVDHLHIVGDIFDRGERPDAILNMLMDHHSLDIEWGNHDILWMGAACGSQACIAAVVRNCLSYNNISVLEQGYGISLRPLVLFAEKMYDEEDPNKAAKKAISIILFKLEGQIIRRNPEYQMEDRLLLDKVDYENASIELGGKTYPLKEKRFPTVDRDDPYKLSQAEREIMDELEKLFLESEQLQRHVEFLYSHGSMYQVFNGNLLFHGCVPLDEDGALKAIHLEGRIYQGRSYMDYADMAARRAFFSEDPPQRYLDFMWYLWCGSNSPLSGRVVKTFERTFIEDKSTWEEPKNPYYEYQSSEPVCRMLLREFGLYSENSHIINGHTPVHVNQGENPLKAHGRLIVIDGGFCKAYQKTTGIAGYTLIFNSHGMRLKSHQPFSGMEAALEENMDIDSESQQVVTFPKRVMVADTDTGERLKEQIADLEDLLTAYREGWIAAKAER
;
A
#
# COMPACT_ATOMS: atom_id res chain seq x y z
N MET A 1 -11.36 -45.31 4.76
CA MET A 1 -10.54 -44.22 4.24
C MET A 1 -9.11 -44.72 4.17
N ASN A 2 -8.46 -44.81 2.99
CA ASN A 2 -7.03 -45.12 2.92
C ASN A 2 -6.26 -43.80 3.17
N ILE A 3 -5.83 -43.62 4.41
CA ILE A 3 -5.03 -42.45 4.77
C ILE A 3 -3.58 -42.69 4.29
N THR A 4 -3.05 -41.80 3.46
CA THR A 4 -1.66 -41.85 3.01
C THR A 4 -0.68 -41.66 4.19
N GLY A 5 0.56 -42.15 4.07
CA GLY A 5 1.57 -41.99 5.12
C GLY A 5 1.82 -40.53 5.53
N ASP A 6 1.80 -39.61 4.55
CA ASP A 6 1.97 -38.18 4.79
C ASP A 6 0.78 -37.57 5.53
N ARG A 7 -0.45 -37.96 5.18
CA ARG A 7 -1.64 -37.50 5.91
C ARG A 7 -1.63 -37.97 7.35
N MET A 8 -1.21 -39.22 7.62
CA MET A 8 -1.07 -39.75 8.97
C MET A 8 0.02 -39.00 9.79
N LYS A 9 1.12 -38.65 9.15
CA LYS A 9 2.17 -37.83 9.79
C LYS A 9 1.64 -36.44 10.17
N PHE A 10 0.92 -35.80 9.27
CA PHE A 10 0.28 -34.50 9.52
C PHE A 10 -0.73 -34.59 10.68
N LEU A 11 -1.61 -35.60 10.72
CA LEU A 11 -2.57 -35.80 11.80
C LEU A 11 -1.89 -36.04 13.16
N ARG A 12 -0.74 -36.72 13.18
CA ARG A 12 0.07 -36.86 14.42
C ARG A 12 0.60 -35.53 14.91
N LEU A 13 1.12 -34.67 14.03
CA LEU A 13 1.54 -33.31 14.41
C LEU A 13 0.35 -32.46 14.89
N LEU A 14 -0.79 -32.56 14.22
CA LEU A 14 -2.01 -31.86 14.62
C LEU A 14 -2.52 -32.34 16.00
N SER A 15 -2.34 -33.62 16.32
CA SER A 15 -2.70 -34.21 17.62
C SER A 15 -1.87 -33.66 18.79
N GLU A 16 -0.70 -33.12 18.54
CA GLU A 16 0.09 -32.45 19.58
C GLU A 16 -0.57 -31.14 20.03
N LYS A 17 -1.17 -30.41 19.09
CA LYS A 17 -1.91 -29.16 19.34
C LYS A 17 -3.28 -29.41 19.96
N TYR A 18 -3.97 -30.48 19.54
CA TYR A 18 -5.31 -30.84 20.01
C TYR A 18 -5.32 -32.28 20.59
N PRO A 19 -4.69 -32.49 21.75
CA PRO A 19 -4.42 -33.85 22.26
C PRO A 19 -5.66 -34.62 22.73
N THR A 20 -6.83 -33.99 22.92
CA THR A 20 -8.06 -34.67 23.37
C THR A 20 -9.17 -34.51 22.33
N ARG A 21 -10.12 -35.46 22.32
CA ARG A 21 -11.32 -35.39 21.44
C ARG A 21 -12.16 -34.15 21.73
N GLN A 22 -12.27 -33.76 23.01
CA GLN A 22 -13.02 -32.59 23.42
C GLN A 22 -12.43 -31.28 22.84
N GLN A 23 -11.10 -31.14 22.86
CA GLN A 23 -10.42 -29.98 22.26
C GLN A 23 -10.67 -29.91 20.74
N VAL A 24 -10.59 -31.03 20.03
CA VAL A 24 -10.91 -31.10 18.60
C VAL A 24 -12.37 -30.69 18.34
N CYS A 25 -13.33 -31.27 19.07
CA CYS A 25 -14.74 -30.93 18.93
C CYS A 25 -15.03 -29.44 19.23
N THR A 26 -14.43 -28.91 20.30
CA THR A 26 -14.59 -27.50 20.67
C THR A 26 -14.06 -26.57 19.59
N GLU A 27 -12.90 -26.90 19.01
CA GLU A 27 -12.34 -26.08 17.93
C GLU A 27 -13.17 -26.17 16.65
N ILE A 28 -13.66 -27.34 16.25
CA ILE A 28 -14.58 -27.47 15.12
C ILE A 28 -15.82 -26.58 15.32
N ILE A 29 -16.44 -26.62 16.52
CA ILE A 29 -17.60 -25.79 16.84
C ILE A 29 -17.26 -24.30 16.75
N ASN A 30 -16.12 -23.90 17.28
CA ASN A 30 -15.63 -22.52 17.23
C ASN A 30 -15.43 -22.05 15.77
N LEU A 31 -14.73 -22.82 14.94
CA LEU A 31 -14.49 -22.50 13.54
C LEU A 31 -15.78 -22.45 12.73
N GLN A 32 -16.70 -23.39 12.95
CA GLN A 32 -18.03 -23.38 12.33
C GLN A 32 -18.85 -22.14 12.72
N ALA A 33 -18.76 -21.68 13.97
CA ALA A 33 -19.42 -20.47 14.40
C ALA A 33 -18.84 -19.22 13.70
N ILE A 34 -17.50 -19.16 13.55
CA ILE A 34 -16.80 -18.06 12.86
C ILE A 34 -17.24 -17.93 11.41
N LEU A 35 -17.44 -19.03 10.70
CA LEU A 35 -17.93 -19.03 9.31
C LEU A 35 -19.26 -18.28 9.12
N ASN A 36 -20.08 -18.21 10.18
CA ASN A 36 -21.39 -17.55 10.17
C ASN A 36 -21.32 -16.07 10.63
N LEU A 37 -20.13 -15.52 10.86
CA LEU A 37 -19.98 -14.09 11.11
C LEU A 37 -19.97 -13.31 9.79
N PRO A 38 -20.38 -12.04 9.81
CA PRO A 38 -20.23 -11.17 8.65
C PRO A 38 -18.76 -10.98 8.26
N LYS A 39 -18.51 -10.86 6.93
CA LYS A 39 -17.22 -10.45 6.41
C LYS A 39 -16.79 -9.14 7.06
N GLY A 40 -15.51 -9.03 7.40
CA GLY A 40 -14.88 -7.79 7.89
C GLY A 40 -14.85 -6.69 6.82
N THR A 41 -14.40 -5.51 7.21
CA THR A 41 -14.27 -4.36 6.34
C THR A 41 -12.85 -4.26 5.80
N GLU A 42 -12.69 -4.20 4.49
CA GLU A 42 -11.43 -4.00 3.79
C GLU A 42 -11.40 -2.60 3.18
N HIS A 43 -10.26 -1.94 3.28
CA HIS A 43 -9.99 -0.67 2.61
C HIS A 43 -8.90 -0.85 1.56
N PHE A 44 -9.07 -0.21 0.41
CA PHE A 44 -8.09 -0.21 -0.67
C PHE A 44 -7.72 1.24 -0.99
N MET A 45 -6.43 1.53 -1.02
CA MET A 45 -5.88 2.84 -1.34
C MET A 45 -4.67 2.65 -2.25
N SER A 46 -4.34 3.65 -3.08
CA SER A 46 -3.15 3.63 -3.94
C SER A 46 -2.53 5.01 -4.09
N ASP A 47 -1.33 5.06 -4.66
CA ASP A 47 -0.66 6.28 -5.12
C ASP A 47 -0.53 7.34 -4.01
N LEU A 48 -0.08 6.89 -2.82
CA LEU A 48 0.06 7.72 -1.61
C LEU A 48 1.15 8.77 -1.76
N HIS A 49 2.20 8.44 -2.52
CA HIS A 49 3.26 9.37 -2.94
C HIS A 49 3.78 10.28 -1.83
N GLY A 50 4.07 9.74 -0.64
CA GLY A 50 4.65 10.50 0.47
C GLY A 50 3.74 11.58 1.09
N GLU A 51 2.46 11.63 0.75
CA GLU A 51 1.48 12.59 1.30
C GLU A 51 0.98 12.14 2.68
N TYR A 52 1.86 12.21 3.66
CA TYR A 52 1.67 11.67 5.00
C TYR A 52 0.44 12.24 5.72
N GLU A 53 0.24 13.56 5.77
CA GLU A 53 -0.83 14.15 6.59
C GLU A 53 -2.22 13.73 6.14
N ALA A 54 -2.47 13.72 4.81
CA ALA A 54 -3.76 13.30 4.26
C ALA A 54 -3.98 11.79 4.50
N PHE A 55 -2.95 10.97 4.24
CA PHE A 55 -3.03 9.55 4.50
C PHE A 55 -3.24 9.23 5.99
N PHE A 56 -2.50 9.88 6.89
CA PHE A 56 -2.64 9.74 8.33
C PHE A 56 -4.07 10.05 8.79
N HIS A 57 -4.66 11.14 8.29
CA HIS A 57 -6.04 11.48 8.62
C HIS A 57 -7.03 10.42 8.12
N ILE A 58 -6.94 10.00 6.84
CA ILE A 58 -7.85 9.02 6.24
C ILE A 58 -7.73 7.65 6.92
N LEU A 59 -6.52 7.25 7.32
CA LEU A 59 -6.32 6.02 8.08
C LEU A 59 -6.96 6.11 9.47
N ASN A 60 -6.77 7.23 10.18
CA ASN A 60 -7.31 7.43 11.53
C ASN A 60 -8.83 7.61 11.58
N ASN A 61 -9.44 8.24 10.57
CA ASN A 61 -10.90 8.34 10.46
C ASN A 61 -11.54 7.10 9.80
N SER A 62 -10.70 6.13 9.38
CA SER A 62 -11.11 4.93 8.65
C SER A 62 -11.94 5.29 7.41
N ALA A 63 -11.43 6.22 6.59
CA ALA A 63 -12.12 6.77 5.42
C ALA A 63 -13.57 7.21 5.72
N GLY A 64 -13.80 7.78 6.92
CA GLY A 64 -15.11 8.25 7.38
C GLY A 64 -16.03 7.16 7.95
N VAL A 65 -15.61 5.90 8.05
CA VAL A 65 -16.42 4.82 8.66
C VAL A 65 -16.68 5.12 10.15
N ILE A 66 -15.69 5.64 10.88
CA ILE A 66 -15.86 5.99 12.30
C ILE A 66 -16.93 7.07 12.45
N ARG A 67 -16.91 8.11 11.59
CA ARG A 67 -17.93 9.18 11.61
C ARG A 67 -19.33 8.61 11.40
N GLU A 68 -19.51 7.74 10.39
CA GLU A 68 -20.80 7.08 10.14
C GLU A 68 -21.29 6.28 11.35
N LYS A 69 -20.37 5.63 12.10
CA LYS A 69 -20.72 4.88 13.31
C LYS A 69 -21.03 5.78 14.50
N VAL A 70 -20.34 6.91 14.64
CA VAL A 70 -20.64 7.93 15.66
C VAL A 70 -22.00 8.55 15.39
N ASP A 71 -22.31 8.91 14.14
CA ASP A 71 -23.61 9.45 13.78
C ASP A 71 -24.72 8.41 14.02
N MET A 72 -24.55 7.17 13.58
CA MET A 72 -25.51 6.08 13.81
C MET A 72 -25.79 5.83 15.30
N ALA A 73 -24.75 5.94 16.15
CA ALA A 73 -24.90 5.65 17.59
C ALA A 73 -25.45 6.83 18.39
N PHE A 74 -25.21 8.08 17.96
CA PHE A 74 -25.40 9.25 18.82
C PHE A 74 -26.13 10.43 18.17
N GLU A 75 -26.71 10.31 16.98
CA GLU A 75 -27.43 11.41 16.30
C GLU A 75 -28.59 11.96 17.16
N GLU A 76 -29.30 11.10 17.90
CA GLU A 76 -30.41 11.48 18.75
C GLU A 76 -29.97 12.03 20.12
N VAL A 77 -28.70 11.82 20.51
CA VAL A 77 -28.19 12.10 21.86
C VAL A 77 -27.18 13.25 21.89
N LEU A 78 -26.38 13.40 20.82
CA LEU A 78 -25.31 14.39 20.72
C LEU A 78 -25.60 15.38 19.60
N THR A 79 -25.25 16.63 19.82
CA THR A 79 -25.24 17.65 18.74
C THR A 79 -24.19 17.30 17.67
N ALA A 80 -24.33 17.85 16.47
CA ALA A 80 -23.37 17.67 15.41
C ALA A 80 -21.94 18.10 15.83
N ARG A 81 -21.85 19.19 16.64
CA ARG A 81 -20.55 19.67 17.16
C ARG A 81 -19.91 18.70 18.14
N GLU A 82 -20.68 18.11 19.02
CA GLU A 82 -20.19 17.11 19.99
C GLU A 82 -19.76 15.85 19.28
N ARG A 83 -20.51 15.37 18.26
CA ARG A 83 -20.12 14.23 17.44
C ARG A 83 -18.81 14.51 16.68
N SER A 84 -18.66 15.72 16.11
CA SER A 84 -17.41 16.12 15.46
C SER A 84 -16.23 16.14 16.43
N SER A 85 -16.42 16.68 17.64
CA SER A 85 -15.39 16.71 18.68
C SER A 85 -15.01 15.29 19.14
N LEU A 86 -15.97 14.38 19.27
CA LEU A 86 -15.72 12.98 19.61
C LEU A 86 -14.93 12.27 18.49
N CYS A 87 -15.28 12.51 17.22
CA CYS A 87 -14.53 11.97 16.07
C CYS A 87 -13.08 12.46 16.08
N THR A 88 -12.85 13.77 16.25
CA THR A 88 -11.49 14.33 16.30
C THR A 88 -10.69 13.76 17.46
N LEU A 89 -11.31 13.52 18.60
CA LEU A 89 -10.65 12.85 19.73
C LEU A 89 -10.26 11.41 19.41
N ILE A 90 -11.09 10.66 18.69
CA ILE A 90 -10.74 9.29 18.24
C ILE A 90 -9.62 9.32 17.21
N TYR A 91 -9.62 10.27 16.28
CA TYR A 91 -8.61 10.38 15.23
C TYR A 91 -7.24 10.77 15.77
N TYR A 92 -7.20 11.74 16.68
CA TYR A 92 -5.99 12.38 17.22
C TYR A 92 -6.04 12.44 18.76
N PRO A 93 -6.08 11.30 19.45
CA PRO A 93 -6.35 11.30 20.89
C PRO A 93 -5.30 12.08 21.70
N GLN A 94 -4.01 11.91 21.40
CA GLN A 94 -2.93 12.57 22.14
C GLN A 94 -2.95 14.09 21.96
N GLU A 95 -3.06 14.56 20.72
CA GLU A 95 -3.06 15.99 20.38
C GLU A 95 -4.33 16.67 20.91
N LYS A 96 -5.48 16.01 20.77
CA LYS A 96 -6.76 16.56 21.22
C LYS A 96 -6.87 16.62 22.74
N LEU A 97 -6.39 15.59 23.45
CA LEU A 97 -6.32 15.59 24.91
C LEU A 97 -5.43 16.71 25.44
N ARG A 98 -4.24 16.89 24.84
CA ARG A 98 -3.34 17.99 25.21
C ARG A 98 -4.05 19.35 25.15
N ARG A 99 -4.76 19.64 24.05
CA ARG A 99 -5.52 20.90 23.89
C ARG A 99 -6.63 21.03 24.91
N ILE A 100 -7.40 19.96 25.17
CA ILE A 100 -8.46 19.96 26.16
C ILE A 100 -7.91 20.25 27.57
N CYS A 101 -6.75 19.68 27.90
CA CYS A 101 -6.06 19.96 29.17
C CYS A 101 -5.57 21.42 29.26
N GLU A 102 -4.96 21.95 28.17
CA GLU A 102 -4.50 23.35 28.10
C GLU A 102 -5.65 24.35 28.23
N GLU A 103 -6.85 24.01 27.75
CA GLU A 103 -8.07 24.78 27.85
C GLU A 103 -8.80 24.60 29.22
N GLY A 104 -8.29 23.71 30.06
CA GLY A 104 -8.89 23.41 31.38
C GLY A 104 -10.28 22.78 31.30
N ARG A 105 -10.59 22.06 30.21
CA ARG A 105 -11.91 21.40 29.99
C ARG A 105 -11.93 19.93 30.39
N ASN A 106 -10.81 19.37 30.85
CA ASN A 106 -10.64 17.99 31.29
C ASN A 106 -11.19 17.74 32.69
N THR A 107 -12.48 18.07 32.92
CA THR A 107 -13.17 17.82 34.19
C THR A 107 -13.48 16.33 34.35
N GLU A 108 -13.72 15.91 35.61
CA GLU A 108 -14.12 14.52 35.90
C GLU A 108 -15.43 14.15 35.19
N GLU A 109 -16.37 15.08 35.08
CA GLU A 109 -17.63 14.89 34.35
C GLU A 109 -17.40 14.71 32.86
N TRP A 110 -16.47 15.47 32.28
CA TRP A 110 -16.06 15.33 30.88
C TRP A 110 -15.46 13.95 30.60
N TYR A 111 -14.54 13.49 31.45
CA TYR A 111 -13.95 12.15 31.30
C TYR A 111 -14.99 11.05 31.35
N ARG A 112 -15.90 11.10 32.33
CA ARG A 112 -16.99 10.12 32.46
C ARG A 112 -17.85 10.07 31.20
N PHE A 113 -18.24 11.24 30.72
CA PHE A 113 -19.04 11.37 29.50
C PHE A 113 -18.33 10.78 28.28
N VAL A 114 -17.09 11.18 28.04
CA VAL A 114 -16.31 10.73 26.89
C VAL A 114 -16.04 9.23 26.96
N LEU A 115 -15.57 8.72 28.09
CA LEU A 115 -15.30 7.28 28.26
C LEU A 115 -16.56 6.45 28.00
N GLN A 116 -17.72 6.87 28.51
CA GLN A 116 -18.98 6.15 28.24
C GLN A 116 -19.30 6.11 26.75
N LYS A 117 -19.13 7.23 26.01
CA LYS A 117 -19.39 7.28 24.56
C LYS A 117 -18.41 6.41 23.76
N LEU A 118 -17.13 6.41 24.12
CA LEU A 118 -16.12 5.56 23.48
C LEU A 118 -16.38 4.07 23.75
N ILE A 119 -16.80 3.69 24.98
CA ILE A 119 -17.20 2.32 25.31
C ILE A 119 -18.43 1.89 24.50
N ASP A 120 -19.45 2.73 24.40
CA ASP A 120 -20.67 2.44 23.63
C ASP A 120 -20.35 2.24 22.14
N LEU A 121 -19.48 3.09 21.57
CA LEU A 121 -19.01 2.96 20.19
C LEU A 121 -18.19 1.69 19.97
N ALA A 122 -17.29 1.36 20.90
CA ALA A 122 -16.50 0.14 20.86
C ALA A 122 -17.38 -1.12 20.95
N LYS A 123 -18.44 -1.10 21.79
CA LYS A 123 -19.47 -2.17 21.82
C LYS A 123 -20.16 -2.35 20.47
N LEU A 124 -20.58 -1.25 19.85
CA LEU A 124 -21.21 -1.28 18.52
C LEU A 124 -20.31 -1.92 17.48
N LEU A 125 -19.04 -1.49 17.40
CA LEU A 125 -18.06 -2.00 16.45
C LEU A 125 -17.68 -3.46 16.72
N SER A 126 -17.59 -3.87 17.99
CA SER A 126 -17.23 -5.23 18.39
C SER A 126 -18.33 -6.26 18.09
N SER A 127 -19.58 -5.84 17.93
CA SER A 127 -20.75 -6.72 17.79
C SER A 127 -20.69 -7.68 16.60
N LYS A 128 -19.90 -7.38 15.58
CA LYS A 128 -19.70 -8.21 14.38
C LYS A 128 -18.55 -9.22 14.51
N TYR A 129 -17.84 -9.26 15.63
CA TYR A 129 -16.65 -10.07 15.83
C TYR A 129 -16.81 -11.10 16.95
N THR A 130 -15.95 -12.12 16.95
CA THR A 130 -15.81 -13.00 18.12
C THR A 130 -15.13 -12.27 19.27
N ARG A 131 -15.44 -12.65 20.50
CA ARG A 131 -14.73 -12.14 21.69
C ARG A 131 -13.21 -12.31 21.57
N SER A 132 -12.77 -13.46 21.08
CA SER A 132 -11.33 -13.73 20.89
C SER A 132 -10.66 -12.75 19.94
N LYS A 133 -11.33 -12.37 18.82
CA LYS A 133 -10.81 -11.36 17.89
C LYS A 133 -10.75 -9.98 18.54
N VAL A 134 -11.82 -9.59 19.25
CA VAL A 134 -11.86 -8.30 19.96
C VAL A 134 -10.76 -8.22 21.02
N ARG A 135 -10.57 -9.26 21.85
CA ARG A 135 -9.50 -9.31 22.86
C ARG A 135 -8.09 -9.18 22.25
N LYS A 136 -7.83 -9.81 21.10
CA LYS A 136 -6.56 -9.66 20.37
C LYS A 136 -6.34 -8.25 19.80
N ALA A 137 -7.42 -7.50 19.59
CA ALA A 137 -7.35 -6.12 19.13
C ALA A 137 -7.15 -5.11 20.28
N MET A 138 -7.40 -5.51 21.52
CA MET A 138 -7.25 -4.64 22.69
C MET A 138 -5.78 -4.37 22.99
N PRO A 139 -5.42 -3.13 23.38
CA PRO A 139 -4.12 -2.84 23.98
C PRO A 139 -3.88 -3.73 25.20
N SER A 140 -2.66 -4.30 25.30
CA SER A 140 -2.31 -5.32 26.30
C SER A 140 -2.51 -4.82 27.73
N GLU A 141 -2.18 -3.57 27.98
CA GLU A 141 -2.20 -2.90 29.29
C GLU A 141 -3.61 -2.83 29.89
N TYR A 142 -4.60 -2.62 29.02
CA TYR A 142 -6.00 -2.43 29.43
C TYR A 142 -6.93 -3.57 29.00
N SER A 143 -6.39 -4.67 28.45
CA SER A 143 -7.22 -5.71 27.81
C SER A 143 -8.27 -6.32 28.73
N TYR A 144 -7.93 -6.58 30.02
CA TYR A 144 -8.87 -7.08 31.00
C TYR A 144 -10.01 -6.08 31.29
N ILE A 145 -9.65 -4.82 31.53
CA ILE A 145 -10.62 -3.75 31.86
C ILE A 145 -11.56 -3.49 30.67
N LEU A 146 -11.01 -3.46 29.46
CA LEU A 146 -11.78 -3.30 28.22
C LEU A 146 -12.72 -4.47 27.99
N ASP A 147 -12.29 -5.72 28.22
CA ASP A 147 -13.13 -6.90 28.08
C ASP A 147 -14.34 -6.86 29.04
N GLU A 148 -14.12 -6.47 30.31
CA GLU A 148 -15.18 -6.28 31.30
C GLU A 148 -16.18 -5.20 30.87
N LEU A 149 -15.69 -4.02 30.47
CA LEU A 149 -16.54 -2.90 30.09
C LEU A 149 -17.33 -3.14 28.80
N LEU A 150 -16.76 -3.86 27.83
CA LEU A 150 -17.43 -4.16 26.56
C LEU A 150 -18.52 -5.22 26.70
N HIS A 151 -18.41 -6.15 27.64
CA HIS A 151 -19.34 -7.26 27.79
C HIS A 151 -20.39 -7.06 28.92
N ALA A 152 -20.38 -5.88 29.50
CA ALA A 152 -21.39 -5.49 30.50
C ALA A 152 -22.82 -5.60 29.95
N GLN A 153 -23.68 -6.27 30.69
CA GLN A 153 -25.11 -6.29 30.45
C GLN A 153 -25.86 -5.73 31.68
N PRO A 154 -26.99 -5.02 31.46
CA PRO A 154 -27.84 -4.64 32.57
C PRO A 154 -28.32 -5.91 33.28
N ASP A 155 -28.14 -5.95 34.61
CA ASP A 155 -28.71 -6.98 35.47
C ASP A 155 -29.93 -6.41 36.24
N GLU A 156 -30.73 -7.29 36.84
CA GLU A 156 -31.97 -6.91 37.53
C GLU A 156 -31.73 -5.92 38.68
N ASP A 157 -30.57 -5.98 39.34
CA ASP A 157 -30.17 -5.14 40.46
C ASP A 157 -29.23 -3.98 40.11
N ASN A 158 -28.93 -3.78 38.81
CA ASN A 158 -27.96 -2.79 38.35
C ASN A 158 -26.53 -2.91 38.92
N ASN A 159 -26.18 -4.06 39.51
CA ASN A 159 -24.88 -4.26 40.16
C ASN A 159 -23.71 -4.12 39.13
N GLN A 160 -23.91 -4.56 37.91
CA GLN A 160 -22.92 -4.40 36.85
C GLN A 160 -22.73 -2.93 36.46
N LEU A 161 -23.76 -2.13 36.43
CA LEU A 161 -23.64 -0.68 36.19
C LEU A 161 -22.83 0.01 37.31
N VAL A 162 -23.06 -0.39 38.56
CA VAL A 162 -22.28 0.10 39.71
C VAL A 162 -20.82 -0.35 39.61
N TYR A 163 -20.59 -1.60 39.23
CA TYR A 163 -19.24 -2.14 39.02
C TYR A 163 -18.47 -1.38 37.93
N HIS A 164 -19.09 -1.11 36.77
CA HIS A 164 -18.46 -0.32 35.69
C HIS A 164 -18.22 1.13 36.10
N SER A 165 -19.17 1.76 36.82
CA SER A 165 -18.94 3.10 37.35
C SER A 165 -17.71 3.11 38.27
N LYS A 166 -17.54 2.07 39.11
CA LYS A 166 -16.38 1.95 40.00
C LYS A 166 -15.06 1.73 39.26
N ILE A 167 -15.07 1.05 38.12
CA ILE A 167 -13.88 0.96 37.26
C ILE A 167 -13.50 2.36 36.78
N ILE A 168 -14.44 3.10 36.19
CA ILE A 168 -14.21 4.47 35.70
C ILE A 168 -13.77 5.40 36.86
N ASP A 169 -14.44 5.35 38.02
CA ASP A 169 -14.05 6.10 39.22
C ASP A 169 -12.59 5.85 39.60
N THR A 170 -12.18 4.59 39.50
CA THR A 170 -10.82 4.18 39.89
C THR A 170 -9.78 4.63 38.84
N LEU A 171 -10.09 4.53 37.55
CA LEU A 171 -9.23 5.03 36.47
C LEU A 171 -8.99 6.55 36.64
N LEU A 172 -10.06 7.33 36.90
CA LEU A 172 -9.93 8.77 37.08
C LEU A 172 -9.16 9.14 38.36
N ARG A 173 -9.38 8.40 39.45
CA ARG A 173 -8.64 8.60 40.71
C ARG A 173 -7.14 8.29 40.57
N LEU A 174 -6.78 7.37 39.67
CA LEU A 174 -5.39 7.01 39.37
C LEU A 174 -4.77 7.89 38.28
N GLU A 175 -5.49 8.87 37.77
CA GLU A 175 -5.05 9.77 36.68
C GLU A 175 -4.78 9.05 35.33
N GLU A 176 -5.39 7.87 35.11
CA GLU A 176 -5.24 7.03 33.91
C GLU A 176 -6.27 7.37 32.81
N GLY A 177 -7.02 8.45 32.92
CA GLY A 177 -8.10 8.80 32.01
C GLY A 177 -7.65 9.02 30.58
N ASP A 178 -6.54 9.73 30.39
CA ASP A 178 -5.98 10.05 29.06
C ASP A 178 -5.51 8.78 28.36
N ASP A 179 -4.71 7.95 29.02
CA ASP A 179 -4.17 6.72 28.47
C ASP A 179 -5.28 5.72 28.13
N PHE A 180 -6.35 5.70 28.93
CA PHE A 180 -7.50 4.86 28.65
C PHE A 180 -8.33 5.35 27.45
N ILE A 181 -8.47 6.68 27.24
CA ILE A 181 -9.07 7.26 26.02
C ILE A 181 -8.24 6.91 24.80
N ILE A 182 -6.91 6.99 24.87
CA ILE A 182 -5.99 6.59 23.80
C ILE A 182 -6.17 5.11 23.45
N ALA A 183 -6.23 4.25 24.47
CA ALA A 183 -6.45 2.81 24.31
C ALA A 183 -7.80 2.48 23.65
N LEU A 184 -8.90 3.12 24.08
CA LEU A 184 -10.22 2.97 23.46
C LEU A 184 -10.23 3.47 22.01
N SER A 185 -9.61 4.62 21.74
CA SER A 185 -9.51 5.18 20.39
C SER A 185 -8.74 4.24 19.45
N SER A 186 -7.65 3.64 19.93
CA SER A 186 -6.89 2.62 19.20
C SER A 186 -7.76 1.39 18.90
N LEU A 187 -8.48 0.86 19.89
CA LEU A 187 -9.39 -0.26 19.71
C LEU A 187 -10.49 0.04 18.68
N ILE A 188 -11.11 1.22 18.75
CA ILE A 188 -12.15 1.66 17.81
C ILE A 188 -11.61 1.66 16.38
N LYS A 189 -10.43 2.23 16.15
CA LYS A 189 -9.78 2.26 14.82
C LYS A 189 -9.50 0.84 14.30
N ARG A 190 -8.96 -0.05 15.13
CA ARG A 190 -8.69 -1.45 14.78
C ARG A 190 -9.94 -2.27 14.49
N LEU A 191 -11.07 -1.96 15.13
CA LEU A 191 -12.34 -2.64 14.88
C LEU A 191 -13.13 -2.05 13.70
N ALA A 192 -12.80 -0.83 13.26
CA ALA A 192 -13.45 -0.20 12.11
C ALA A 192 -13.01 -0.83 10.78
N VAL A 193 -11.73 -1.16 10.64
CA VAL A 193 -11.11 -1.74 9.43
C VAL A 193 -10.41 -3.04 9.80
N ASP A 194 -10.72 -4.13 9.09
CA ASP A 194 -10.13 -5.44 9.32
C ASP A 194 -8.83 -5.64 8.55
N HIS A 195 -8.75 -5.10 7.34
CA HIS A 195 -7.61 -5.27 6.46
C HIS A 195 -7.43 -4.05 5.55
N LEU A 196 -6.20 -3.67 5.30
CA LEU A 196 -5.82 -2.55 4.44
C LEU A 196 -5.02 -3.07 3.25
N HIS A 197 -5.42 -2.75 2.03
CA HIS A 197 -4.69 -3.00 0.80
C HIS A 197 -4.10 -1.68 0.29
N ILE A 198 -2.77 -1.65 0.10
CA ILE A 198 -2.08 -0.53 -0.53
C ILE A 198 -1.65 -0.95 -1.93
N VAL A 199 -2.32 -0.41 -2.94
CA VAL A 199 -2.13 -0.80 -4.34
C VAL A 199 -1.05 0.08 -4.99
N GLY A 200 0.10 0.16 -4.32
CA GLY A 200 1.36 0.72 -4.80
C GLY A 200 1.50 2.24 -4.74
N ASP A 201 2.72 2.65 -5.09
CA ASP A 201 3.19 4.02 -5.17
C ASP A 201 3.13 4.79 -3.84
N ILE A 202 3.84 4.24 -2.85
CA ILE A 202 4.05 4.88 -1.54
C ILE A 202 5.12 5.97 -1.68
N PHE A 203 6.17 5.70 -2.47
CA PHE A 203 7.32 6.60 -2.64
C PHE A 203 7.12 7.70 -3.68
N ASP A 204 8.09 8.60 -3.70
CA ASP A 204 8.26 9.75 -4.59
C ASP A 204 7.18 10.84 -4.47
N ARG A 205 7.50 12.03 -4.97
CA ARG A 205 6.68 13.24 -5.08
C ARG A 205 6.44 13.98 -3.76
N GLY A 206 5.84 13.35 -2.75
CA GLY A 206 5.63 13.93 -1.42
C GLY A 206 6.84 13.77 -0.51
N GLU A 207 6.77 14.39 0.66
CA GLU A 207 7.93 14.61 1.52
C GLU A 207 8.19 13.50 2.54
N ARG A 208 7.19 12.65 2.87
CA ARG A 208 7.28 11.75 4.01
C ARG A 208 6.87 10.29 3.73
N PRO A 209 7.40 9.63 2.68
CA PRO A 209 7.17 8.20 2.49
C PRO A 209 7.72 7.36 3.66
N ASP A 210 8.79 7.82 4.32
CA ASP A 210 9.36 7.22 5.52
C ASP A 210 8.35 7.12 6.68
N ALA A 211 7.62 8.20 6.93
CA ALA A 211 6.60 8.23 7.97
C ALA A 211 5.37 7.35 7.62
N ILE A 212 4.98 7.32 6.34
CA ILE A 212 3.91 6.42 5.86
C ILE A 212 4.31 4.97 6.11
N LEU A 213 5.53 4.56 5.72
CA LEU A 213 6.00 3.19 5.90
C LEU A 213 6.10 2.81 7.38
N ASN A 214 6.63 3.69 8.24
CA ASN A 214 6.63 3.45 9.68
C ASN A 214 5.20 3.19 10.22
N MET A 215 4.22 3.97 9.77
CA MET A 215 2.82 3.80 10.19
C MET A 215 2.20 2.50 9.65
N LEU A 216 2.52 2.12 8.41
CA LEU A 216 2.07 0.87 7.83
C LEU A 216 2.68 -0.34 8.56
N MET A 217 3.95 -0.26 9.00
CA MET A 217 4.60 -1.30 9.80
C MET A 217 3.90 -1.56 11.14
N ASP A 218 3.28 -0.54 11.71
CA ASP A 218 2.50 -0.64 12.96
C ASP A 218 1.04 -1.05 12.71
N HIS A 219 0.59 -1.14 11.45
CA HIS A 219 -0.78 -1.50 11.13
C HIS A 219 -1.04 -2.99 11.37
N HIS A 220 -2.20 -3.30 11.95
CA HIS A 220 -2.51 -4.66 12.46
C HIS A 220 -2.72 -5.73 11.37
N SER A 221 -3.07 -5.34 10.14
CA SER A 221 -3.30 -6.28 9.02
C SER A 221 -3.31 -5.52 7.70
N LEU A 222 -2.34 -5.81 6.84
CA LEU A 222 -2.25 -5.19 5.52
C LEU A 222 -1.51 -6.09 4.52
N ASP A 223 -1.69 -5.77 3.24
CA ASP A 223 -0.81 -6.17 2.14
C ASP A 223 -0.55 -4.98 1.21
N ILE A 224 0.46 -5.14 0.35
CA ILE A 224 0.95 -4.09 -0.55
C ILE A 224 1.20 -4.69 -1.93
N GLU A 225 0.58 -4.15 -2.98
CA GLU A 225 1.00 -4.39 -4.35
C GLU A 225 2.04 -3.33 -4.71
N TRP A 226 3.24 -3.78 -5.14
CA TRP A 226 4.31 -2.82 -5.45
C TRP A 226 3.95 -1.92 -6.64
N GLY A 227 4.16 -0.61 -6.48
CA GLY A 227 4.10 0.35 -7.57
C GLY A 227 5.43 0.51 -8.29
N ASN A 228 5.43 1.21 -9.42
CA ASN A 228 6.67 1.47 -10.16
C ASN A 228 7.61 2.41 -9.38
N HIS A 229 7.08 3.34 -8.59
CA HIS A 229 7.91 4.16 -7.70
C HIS A 229 8.47 3.33 -6.55
N ASP A 230 7.72 2.39 -6.00
CA ASP A 230 8.20 1.50 -4.93
C ASP A 230 9.33 0.60 -5.44
N ILE A 231 9.15 -0.07 -6.60
CA ILE A 231 10.17 -0.95 -7.18
C ILE A 231 11.45 -0.20 -7.50
N LEU A 232 11.36 1.09 -7.86
CA LEU A 232 12.52 1.93 -8.09
C LEU A 232 13.36 2.09 -6.81
N TRP A 233 12.74 2.39 -5.67
CA TRP A 233 13.40 2.49 -4.38
C TRP A 233 13.89 1.13 -3.87
N MET A 234 13.12 0.07 -4.07
CA MET A 234 13.53 -1.30 -3.78
C MET A 234 14.77 -1.69 -4.59
N GLY A 235 14.83 -1.34 -5.88
CA GLY A 235 15.98 -1.57 -6.73
C GLY A 235 17.21 -0.77 -6.29
N ALA A 236 17.02 0.47 -5.84
CA ALA A 236 18.09 1.29 -5.26
C ALA A 236 18.65 0.65 -3.98
N ALA A 237 17.79 0.14 -3.11
CA ALA A 237 18.19 -0.59 -1.90
C ALA A 237 18.88 -1.93 -2.18
N CYS A 238 18.72 -2.50 -3.38
CA CYS A 238 19.48 -3.67 -3.85
C CYS A 238 20.87 -3.31 -4.45
N GLY A 239 21.23 -2.02 -4.54
CA GLY A 239 22.47 -1.58 -5.16
C GLY A 239 22.40 -1.42 -6.69
N SER A 240 21.20 -1.38 -7.31
CA SER A 240 21.07 -1.04 -8.72
C SER A 240 21.42 0.42 -8.97
N GLN A 241 22.60 0.70 -9.52
CA GLN A 241 23.09 2.07 -9.73
C GLN A 241 22.13 2.90 -10.60
N ALA A 242 21.47 2.28 -11.59
CA ALA A 242 20.47 2.98 -12.41
C ALA A 242 19.23 3.36 -11.60
N CYS A 243 18.74 2.49 -10.71
CA CYS A 243 17.67 2.81 -9.79
C CYS A 243 18.07 3.92 -8.80
N ILE A 244 19.28 3.87 -8.25
CA ILE A 244 19.83 4.92 -7.37
C ILE A 244 19.86 6.27 -8.10
N ALA A 245 20.40 6.30 -9.32
CA ALA A 245 20.46 7.52 -10.11
C ALA A 245 19.05 8.08 -10.43
N ALA A 246 18.09 7.21 -10.70
CA ALA A 246 16.70 7.60 -10.96
C ALA A 246 16.00 8.13 -9.69
N VAL A 247 16.20 7.49 -8.51
CA VAL A 247 15.69 7.97 -7.21
C VAL A 247 16.25 9.38 -6.91
N VAL A 248 17.57 9.54 -6.98
CA VAL A 248 18.22 10.83 -6.70
C VAL A 248 17.71 11.90 -7.66
N ARG A 249 17.60 11.59 -8.96
CA ARG A 249 17.05 12.51 -9.96
C ARG A 249 15.60 12.89 -9.66
N ASN A 250 14.77 11.94 -9.25
CA ASN A 250 13.38 12.19 -8.87
C ASN A 250 13.30 13.12 -7.67
N CYS A 251 14.05 12.87 -6.60
CA CYS A 251 14.10 13.73 -5.41
C CYS A 251 14.53 15.17 -5.76
N LEU A 252 15.56 15.34 -6.62
CA LEU A 252 15.97 16.65 -7.12
C LEU A 252 14.89 17.32 -7.99
N SER A 253 14.11 16.52 -8.74
CA SER A 253 13.06 17.03 -9.62
C SER A 253 11.83 17.52 -8.88
N TYR A 254 11.48 16.84 -7.79
CA TYR A 254 10.35 17.20 -6.92
C TYR A 254 10.75 18.15 -5.78
N ASN A 255 12.04 18.53 -5.69
CA ASN A 255 12.59 19.37 -4.62
C ASN A 255 12.34 18.80 -3.22
N ASN A 256 12.45 17.47 -3.08
CA ASN A 256 12.24 16.76 -1.82
C ASN A 256 13.48 15.95 -1.38
N ILE A 257 14.67 16.57 -1.47
CA ILE A 257 15.96 16.00 -1.06
C ILE A 257 15.91 15.54 0.42
N SER A 258 15.07 16.18 1.23
CA SER A 258 14.85 15.83 2.64
C SER A 258 14.45 14.36 2.84
N VAL A 259 13.79 13.74 1.87
CA VAL A 259 13.48 12.30 1.91
C VAL A 259 14.76 11.47 1.98
N LEU A 260 15.76 11.80 1.16
CA LEU A 260 17.06 11.11 1.19
C LEU A 260 17.85 11.44 2.45
N GLU A 261 18.04 12.73 2.75
CA GLU A 261 18.95 13.17 3.81
C GLU A 261 18.37 12.96 5.21
N GLN A 262 17.13 13.40 5.45
CA GLN A 262 16.49 13.31 6.77
C GLN A 262 15.76 11.97 6.96
N GLY A 263 15.09 11.47 5.91
CA GLY A 263 14.36 10.23 5.97
C GLY A 263 15.28 9.00 6.03
N TYR A 264 16.35 8.98 5.22
CA TYR A 264 17.18 7.79 5.05
C TYR A 264 18.67 7.97 5.32
N GLY A 265 19.11 9.19 5.68
CA GLY A 265 20.52 9.48 6.01
C GLY A 265 21.47 9.46 4.79
N ILE A 266 20.92 9.58 3.58
CA ILE A 266 21.67 9.49 2.32
C ILE A 266 22.05 10.91 1.87
N SER A 267 23.32 11.28 2.00
CA SER A 267 23.82 12.62 1.65
C SER A 267 24.13 12.75 0.17
N LEU A 268 23.65 13.83 -0.45
CA LEU A 268 23.94 14.16 -1.85
C LEU A 268 25.15 15.10 -2.00
N ARG A 269 25.85 15.46 -0.93
CA ARG A 269 26.96 16.41 -0.96
C ARG A 269 28.07 16.06 -1.97
N PRO A 270 28.52 14.80 -2.14
CA PRO A 270 29.53 14.46 -3.14
C PRO A 270 29.07 14.76 -4.56
N LEU A 271 27.83 14.44 -4.89
CA LEU A 271 27.22 14.72 -6.18
C LEU A 271 27.12 16.23 -6.42
N VAL A 272 26.67 17.00 -5.44
CA VAL A 272 26.54 18.47 -5.55
C VAL A 272 27.90 19.12 -5.82
N LEU A 273 28.93 18.75 -5.04
CA LEU A 273 30.31 19.30 -5.22
C LEU A 273 30.91 18.93 -6.58
N PHE A 274 30.63 17.75 -7.09
CA PHE A 274 31.04 17.35 -8.44
C PHE A 274 30.30 18.17 -9.49
N ALA A 275 29.01 18.32 -9.36
CA ALA A 275 28.15 18.99 -10.32
C ALA A 275 28.52 20.48 -10.45
N GLU A 276 28.79 21.17 -9.35
CA GLU A 276 29.25 22.59 -9.34
C GLU A 276 30.57 22.80 -10.11
N LYS A 277 31.46 21.79 -10.12
CA LYS A 277 32.72 21.84 -10.88
C LYS A 277 32.54 21.60 -12.37
N MET A 278 31.57 20.78 -12.74
CA MET A 278 31.41 20.28 -14.10
C MET A 278 30.37 21.06 -14.92
N TYR A 279 29.36 21.61 -14.27
CA TYR A 279 28.22 22.28 -14.90
C TYR A 279 28.17 23.75 -14.46
N ASP A 280 27.98 24.64 -15.42
CA ASP A 280 27.90 26.09 -15.22
C ASP A 280 26.46 26.49 -14.87
N GLU A 281 26.03 26.18 -13.65
CA GLU A 281 24.71 26.49 -13.12
C GLU A 281 24.84 27.28 -11.82
N GLU A 282 24.03 28.35 -11.66
CA GLU A 282 24.00 29.14 -10.43
C GLU A 282 23.38 28.39 -9.24
N ASP A 283 22.45 27.49 -9.52
CA ASP A 283 21.74 26.69 -8.52
C ASP A 283 22.39 25.30 -8.39
N PRO A 284 23.02 24.99 -7.24
CA PRO A 284 23.65 23.68 -7.01
C PRO A 284 22.76 22.49 -7.24
N ASN A 285 21.46 22.59 -6.91
CA ASN A 285 20.49 21.50 -7.10
C ASN A 285 20.19 21.28 -8.60
N LYS A 286 20.17 22.34 -9.40
CA LYS A 286 20.04 22.22 -10.86
C LYS A 286 21.29 21.59 -11.47
N ALA A 287 22.49 21.98 -11.01
CA ALA A 287 23.73 21.35 -11.43
C ALA A 287 23.74 19.85 -11.09
N ALA A 288 23.39 19.49 -9.85
CA ALA A 288 23.30 18.12 -9.39
C ALA A 288 22.28 17.32 -10.20
N LYS A 289 21.12 17.89 -10.51
CA LYS A 289 20.10 17.26 -11.37
C LYS A 289 20.60 16.99 -12.78
N LYS A 290 21.36 17.91 -13.38
CA LYS A 290 21.99 17.70 -14.69
C LYS A 290 23.00 16.56 -14.62
N ALA A 291 23.90 16.58 -13.63
CA ALA A 291 24.93 15.57 -13.46
C ALA A 291 24.31 14.17 -13.31
N ILE A 292 23.38 14.00 -12.38
CA ILE A 292 22.76 12.69 -12.15
C ILE A 292 21.89 12.24 -13.34
N SER A 293 21.30 13.16 -14.11
CA SER A 293 20.55 12.80 -15.32
C SER A 293 21.46 12.23 -16.40
N ILE A 294 22.65 12.78 -16.61
CA ILE A 294 23.63 12.24 -17.54
C ILE A 294 24.13 10.87 -17.07
N ILE A 295 24.45 10.73 -15.80
CA ILE A 295 24.84 9.45 -15.19
C ILE A 295 23.73 8.41 -15.41
N LEU A 296 22.49 8.75 -15.15
CA LEU A 296 21.33 7.88 -15.36
C LEU A 296 21.25 7.40 -16.81
N PHE A 297 21.29 8.32 -17.79
CA PHE A 297 21.21 7.94 -19.21
C PHE A 297 22.36 7.05 -19.67
N LYS A 298 23.55 7.20 -19.07
CA LYS A 298 24.67 6.29 -19.31
C LYS A 298 24.41 4.89 -18.77
N LEU A 299 23.91 4.78 -17.54
CA LEU A 299 23.59 3.53 -16.88
C LEU A 299 22.41 2.81 -17.59
N GLU A 300 21.36 3.55 -17.95
CA GLU A 300 20.24 3.05 -18.76
C GLU A 300 20.73 2.44 -20.09
N GLY A 301 21.59 3.16 -20.82
CA GLY A 301 22.15 2.66 -22.07
C GLY A 301 23.01 1.40 -21.89
N GLN A 302 23.74 1.28 -20.78
CA GLN A 302 24.47 0.05 -20.45
C GLN A 302 23.52 -1.12 -20.19
N ILE A 303 22.40 -0.90 -19.47
CA ILE A 303 21.38 -1.93 -19.20
C ILE A 303 20.74 -2.38 -20.51
N ILE A 304 20.30 -1.44 -21.36
CA ILE A 304 19.66 -1.73 -22.65
C ILE A 304 20.59 -2.56 -23.55
N ARG A 305 21.89 -2.20 -23.63
CA ARG A 305 22.88 -2.94 -24.41
C ARG A 305 23.15 -4.36 -23.89
N ARG A 306 23.03 -4.58 -22.56
CA ARG A 306 23.18 -5.92 -21.95
C ARG A 306 21.96 -6.81 -22.13
N ASN A 307 20.76 -6.21 -22.26
CA ASN A 307 19.48 -6.91 -22.26
C ASN A 307 18.64 -6.55 -23.50
N PRO A 308 19.03 -7.03 -24.71
CA PRO A 308 18.30 -6.73 -25.94
C PRO A 308 16.86 -7.27 -25.93
N GLU A 309 16.55 -8.25 -25.06
CA GLU A 309 15.20 -8.75 -24.86
C GLU A 309 14.23 -7.72 -24.28
N TYR A 310 14.71 -6.61 -23.71
CA TYR A 310 13.86 -5.51 -23.26
C TYR A 310 13.28 -4.69 -24.41
N GLN A 311 13.84 -4.82 -25.63
CA GLN A 311 13.37 -4.12 -26.84
C GLN A 311 13.29 -2.59 -26.65
N MET A 312 14.32 -2.01 -26.03
CA MET A 312 14.41 -0.58 -25.69
C MET A 312 15.54 0.16 -26.45
N GLU A 313 16.03 -0.35 -27.58
CA GLU A 313 17.12 0.23 -28.35
C GLU A 313 16.78 1.63 -28.87
N ASP A 314 15.51 1.94 -29.03
CA ASP A 314 15.04 3.29 -29.38
C ASP A 314 15.36 4.31 -28.28
N ARG A 315 15.57 3.87 -27.04
CA ARG A 315 15.95 4.68 -25.89
C ARG A 315 17.47 4.91 -25.76
N LEU A 316 18.26 4.32 -26.63
CA LEU A 316 19.68 4.68 -26.78
C LEU A 316 19.76 6.05 -27.48
N LEU A 317 19.84 7.13 -26.69
CA LEU A 317 19.72 8.50 -27.19
C LEU A 317 21.05 9.29 -27.15
N LEU A 318 21.98 8.95 -26.22
CA LEU A 318 23.24 9.67 -26.10
C LEU A 318 24.15 9.52 -27.35
N ASP A 319 24.09 8.39 -28.05
CA ASP A 319 24.82 8.15 -29.30
C ASP A 319 24.16 8.81 -30.52
N LYS A 320 22.93 9.31 -30.40
CA LYS A 320 22.21 10.05 -31.45
C LYS A 320 22.35 11.58 -31.34
N VAL A 321 23.03 12.07 -30.28
CA VAL A 321 23.25 13.50 -30.05
C VAL A 321 24.35 14.02 -30.96
N ASP A 322 24.04 15.06 -31.73
CA ASP A 322 25.04 15.89 -32.38
C ASP A 322 25.56 16.91 -31.34
N TYR A 323 26.70 16.58 -30.74
CA TYR A 323 27.34 17.40 -29.70
C TYR A 323 27.93 18.71 -30.21
N GLU A 324 28.13 18.86 -31.54
CA GLU A 324 28.67 20.10 -32.12
C GLU A 324 27.55 21.10 -32.35
N ASN A 325 26.41 20.65 -32.85
CA ASN A 325 25.25 21.49 -33.12
C ASN A 325 24.24 21.52 -31.97
N ALA A 326 24.49 20.80 -30.88
CA ALA A 326 23.58 20.63 -29.74
C ALA A 326 22.15 20.24 -30.20
N SER A 327 22.06 19.17 -30.97
CA SER A 327 20.80 18.69 -31.54
C SER A 327 20.71 17.16 -31.51
N ILE A 328 19.50 16.65 -31.68
CA ILE A 328 19.24 15.20 -31.77
C ILE A 328 18.23 14.90 -32.87
N GLU A 329 18.43 13.83 -33.62
CA GLU A 329 17.47 13.34 -34.59
C GLU A 329 16.54 12.26 -33.98
N LEU A 330 15.23 12.51 -33.99
CA LEU A 330 14.20 11.58 -33.52
C LEU A 330 13.10 11.45 -34.59
N GLY A 331 12.85 10.22 -35.06
CA GLY A 331 11.81 9.96 -36.05
C GLY A 331 12.00 10.71 -37.36
N GLY A 332 13.24 10.95 -37.77
CA GLY A 332 13.58 11.69 -39.02
C GLY A 332 13.45 13.22 -38.92
N LYS A 333 13.25 13.76 -37.72
CA LYS A 333 13.19 15.20 -37.45
C LYS A 333 14.29 15.59 -36.46
N THR A 334 14.98 16.71 -36.72
CA THR A 334 16.04 17.24 -35.85
C THR A 334 15.46 18.21 -34.83
N TYR A 335 15.80 18.03 -33.57
CA TYR A 335 15.36 18.85 -32.45
C TYR A 335 16.59 19.52 -31.78
N PRO A 336 16.56 20.82 -31.51
CA PRO A 336 17.59 21.48 -30.73
C PRO A 336 17.52 21.05 -29.26
N LEU A 337 18.68 20.87 -28.63
CA LEU A 337 18.80 20.57 -27.21
C LEU A 337 18.90 21.86 -26.40
N LYS A 338 18.23 21.88 -25.23
CA LYS A 338 18.36 22.94 -24.21
C LYS A 338 19.79 23.03 -23.69
N GLU A 339 20.43 21.85 -23.54
CA GLU A 339 21.79 21.75 -23.04
C GLU A 339 22.77 21.73 -24.21
N LYS A 340 23.78 22.60 -24.14
CA LYS A 340 24.84 22.74 -25.15
C LYS A 340 26.13 22.04 -24.77
N ARG A 341 26.28 21.71 -23.48
CA ARG A 341 27.50 21.13 -22.95
C ARG A 341 27.23 19.82 -22.22
N PHE A 342 27.91 18.79 -22.65
CA PHE A 342 27.91 17.48 -22.03
C PHE A 342 29.33 17.11 -21.57
N PRO A 343 29.83 17.77 -20.50
CA PRO A 343 31.27 17.77 -20.17
C PRO A 343 31.80 16.38 -19.77
N THR A 344 30.94 15.48 -19.36
CA THR A 344 31.32 14.15 -18.90
C THR A 344 31.05 13.05 -19.93
N VAL A 345 30.45 13.38 -21.08
CA VAL A 345 30.15 12.40 -22.13
C VAL A 345 31.36 12.19 -23.01
N ASP A 346 31.83 10.94 -23.08
CA ASP A 346 32.84 10.49 -24.03
C ASP A 346 32.17 10.27 -25.41
N ARG A 347 32.64 10.97 -26.45
CA ARG A 347 32.04 10.88 -27.80
C ARG A 347 32.25 9.53 -28.48
N ASP A 348 33.32 8.82 -28.11
CA ASP A 348 33.63 7.51 -28.66
C ASP A 348 32.86 6.39 -27.97
N ASP A 349 32.46 6.60 -26.68
CA ASP A 349 31.61 5.71 -25.90
C ASP A 349 30.68 6.51 -24.98
N PRO A 350 29.55 7.01 -25.52
CA PRO A 350 28.65 7.92 -24.79
C PRO A 350 28.04 7.35 -23.50
N TYR A 351 28.01 6.03 -23.36
CA TYR A 351 27.44 5.34 -22.19
C TYR A 351 28.48 4.97 -21.13
N LYS A 352 29.76 5.30 -21.35
CA LYS A 352 30.80 5.06 -20.36
C LYS A 352 30.77 6.13 -19.27
N LEU A 353 30.75 5.70 -18.01
CA LEU A 353 30.94 6.60 -16.88
C LEU A 353 32.39 7.11 -16.85
N SER A 354 32.60 8.39 -16.62
CA SER A 354 33.90 8.95 -16.26
C SER A 354 34.39 8.38 -14.91
N GLN A 355 35.66 8.54 -14.59
CA GLN A 355 36.21 8.07 -13.31
C GLN A 355 35.47 8.73 -12.11
N ALA A 356 35.24 10.04 -12.20
CA ALA A 356 34.56 10.79 -11.13
C ALA A 356 33.08 10.36 -10.99
N GLU A 357 32.38 10.09 -12.10
CA GLU A 357 30.99 9.58 -12.04
C GLU A 357 30.92 8.21 -11.39
N ARG A 358 31.89 7.32 -11.67
CA ARG A 358 31.97 5.99 -11.00
C ARG A 358 32.15 6.15 -9.49
N GLU A 359 33.10 6.98 -9.07
CA GLU A 359 33.38 7.24 -7.64
C GLU A 359 32.13 7.75 -6.92
N ILE A 360 31.36 8.63 -7.55
CA ILE A 360 30.10 9.14 -6.98
C ILE A 360 29.04 8.03 -6.89
N MET A 361 28.90 7.22 -7.94
CA MET A 361 27.92 6.14 -7.94
C MET A 361 28.27 5.06 -6.95
N ASP A 362 29.55 4.72 -6.79
CA ASP A 362 30.03 3.76 -5.79
C ASP A 362 29.77 4.26 -4.35
N GLU A 363 29.94 5.58 -4.11
CA GLU A 363 29.63 6.18 -2.81
C GLU A 363 28.12 6.22 -2.54
N LEU A 364 27.31 6.60 -3.52
CA LEU A 364 25.86 6.57 -3.39
C LEU A 364 25.34 5.14 -3.17
N GLU A 365 25.82 4.16 -3.94
CA GLU A 365 25.44 2.76 -3.79
C GLU A 365 25.73 2.28 -2.36
N LYS A 366 26.90 2.59 -1.83
CA LYS A 366 27.24 2.26 -0.44
C LYS A 366 26.25 2.89 0.55
N LEU A 367 25.89 4.18 0.38
CA LEU A 367 24.94 4.86 1.28
C LEU A 367 23.54 4.23 1.24
N PHE A 368 23.06 3.84 0.04
CA PHE A 368 21.76 3.15 -0.09
C PHE A 368 21.78 1.75 0.55
N LEU A 369 22.86 1.00 0.38
CA LEU A 369 23.02 -0.33 0.98
C LEU A 369 23.17 -0.28 2.51
N GLU A 370 23.81 0.76 3.06
CA GLU A 370 24.07 0.91 4.49
C GLU A 370 22.95 1.68 5.24
N SER A 371 21.95 2.23 4.57
CA SER A 371 20.83 2.92 5.21
C SER A 371 19.90 1.94 5.94
N GLU A 372 20.08 1.78 7.25
CA GLU A 372 19.31 0.83 8.07
C GLU A 372 17.79 1.05 7.94
N GLN A 373 17.34 2.31 7.92
CA GLN A 373 15.92 2.61 7.80
C GLN A 373 15.37 2.24 6.42
N LEU A 374 16.12 2.51 5.33
CA LEU A 374 15.70 2.12 3.99
C LEU A 374 15.64 0.60 3.86
N GLN A 375 16.67 -0.10 4.33
CA GLN A 375 16.71 -1.57 4.29
C GLN A 375 15.53 -2.18 5.05
N ARG A 376 15.21 -1.67 6.26
CA ARG A 376 14.05 -2.11 7.05
C ARG A 376 12.72 -1.87 6.32
N HIS A 377 12.56 -0.72 5.68
CA HIS A 377 11.35 -0.40 4.92
C HIS A 377 11.21 -1.29 3.67
N VAL A 378 12.30 -1.54 2.96
CA VAL A 378 12.30 -2.42 1.79
C VAL A 378 12.05 -3.88 2.18
N GLU A 379 12.63 -4.36 3.28
CA GLU A 379 12.32 -5.69 3.83
C GLU A 379 10.83 -5.82 4.18
N PHE A 380 10.24 -4.77 4.74
CA PHE A 380 8.80 -4.71 5.01
C PHE A 380 7.98 -4.80 3.72
N LEU A 381 8.36 -4.06 2.65
CA LEU A 381 7.72 -4.15 1.34
C LEU A 381 7.80 -5.55 0.74
N TYR A 382 8.92 -6.26 0.92
CA TYR A 382 9.04 -7.65 0.47
C TYR A 382 8.24 -8.65 1.32
N SER A 383 8.14 -8.42 2.62
CA SER A 383 7.43 -9.34 3.53
C SER A 383 5.90 -9.21 3.46
N HIS A 384 5.38 -8.04 3.13
CA HIS A 384 3.94 -7.74 3.05
C HIS A 384 3.46 -7.44 1.62
N GLY A 385 4.36 -7.44 0.63
CA GLY A 385 4.05 -7.04 -0.72
C GLY A 385 4.37 -8.09 -1.78
N SER A 386 3.78 -7.86 -2.97
CA SER A 386 3.95 -8.67 -4.18
C SER A 386 3.62 -7.87 -5.43
N MET A 387 3.87 -8.46 -6.62
CA MET A 387 3.49 -7.87 -7.90
C MET A 387 1.98 -7.78 -8.10
N TYR A 388 1.23 -8.69 -7.52
CA TYR A 388 -0.23 -8.75 -7.54
C TYR A 388 -0.76 -9.57 -6.37
N GLN A 389 -2.02 -9.38 -6.03
CA GLN A 389 -2.72 -10.18 -5.03
C GLN A 389 -4.09 -10.61 -5.56
N VAL A 390 -4.49 -11.84 -5.24
CA VAL A 390 -5.87 -12.29 -5.36
C VAL A 390 -6.43 -12.39 -3.96
N PHE A 391 -7.44 -11.58 -3.64
CA PHE A 391 -7.98 -11.51 -2.30
C PHE A 391 -9.50 -11.31 -2.30
N ASN A 392 -10.22 -12.20 -1.65
CA ASN A 392 -11.69 -12.19 -1.55
C ASN A 392 -12.40 -11.94 -2.88
N GLY A 393 -11.94 -12.64 -3.92
CA GLY A 393 -12.51 -12.57 -5.26
C GLY A 393 -12.10 -11.34 -6.08
N ASN A 394 -11.16 -10.52 -5.60
CA ASN A 394 -10.61 -9.38 -6.33
C ASN A 394 -9.18 -9.65 -6.76
N LEU A 395 -8.81 -9.13 -7.94
CA LEU A 395 -7.46 -9.10 -8.45
C LEU A 395 -6.89 -7.69 -8.26
N LEU A 396 -5.82 -7.59 -7.47
CA LEU A 396 -5.14 -6.34 -7.16
C LEU A 396 -3.78 -6.31 -7.87
N PHE A 397 -3.46 -5.23 -8.52
CA PHE A 397 -2.11 -4.93 -9.05
C PHE A 397 -2.01 -3.43 -9.32
N HIS A 398 -0.81 -2.88 -9.30
CA HIS A 398 -0.64 -1.43 -9.41
C HIS A 398 -0.90 -0.91 -10.83
N GLY A 399 -0.13 -1.35 -11.84
CA GLY A 399 -0.08 -0.75 -13.18
C GLY A 399 -0.95 -1.47 -14.19
N CYS A 400 -0.42 -2.51 -14.85
CA CYS A 400 -1.09 -3.21 -15.93
C CYS A 400 -0.73 -4.70 -16.01
N VAL A 401 -1.54 -5.45 -16.74
CA VAL A 401 -1.14 -6.75 -17.31
C VAL A 401 -0.87 -6.50 -18.79
N PRO A 402 0.37 -6.63 -19.29
CA PRO A 402 0.70 -6.28 -20.67
C PRO A 402 -0.15 -7.05 -21.68
N LEU A 403 -0.72 -6.31 -22.65
CA LEU A 403 -1.52 -6.81 -23.74
C LEU A 403 -0.88 -6.45 -25.10
N ASP A 404 -1.22 -7.22 -26.12
CA ASP A 404 -0.98 -6.89 -27.51
C ASP A 404 -2.09 -5.98 -28.08
N GLU A 405 -1.88 -5.46 -29.30
CA GLU A 405 -2.80 -4.53 -29.96
C GLU A 405 -4.23 -5.09 -30.18
N ASP A 406 -4.39 -6.40 -30.18
CA ASP A 406 -5.69 -7.09 -30.31
C ASP A 406 -6.35 -7.40 -28.95
N GLY A 407 -5.72 -6.99 -27.85
CA GLY A 407 -6.21 -7.23 -26.49
C GLY A 407 -5.89 -8.62 -25.92
N ALA A 408 -5.08 -9.42 -26.61
CA ALA A 408 -4.58 -10.69 -26.10
C ALA A 408 -3.43 -10.48 -25.09
N LEU A 409 -3.14 -11.49 -24.26
CA LEU A 409 -1.99 -11.44 -23.34
C LEU A 409 -0.68 -11.39 -24.14
N LYS A 410 0.13 -10.39 -23.85
CA LYS A 410 1.42 -10.19 -24.51
C LYS A 410 2.43 -11.24 -24.12
N ALA A 411 3.08 -11.87 -25.11
CA ALA A 411 4.16 -12.79 -24.91
C ALA A 411 5.47 -12.02 -24.65
N ILE A 412 6.08 -12.21 -23.49
CA ILE A 412 7.34 -11.58 -23.06
C ILE A 412 8.45 -12.64 -23.09
N HIS A 413 9.50 -12.36 -23.83
CA HIS A 413 10.66 -13.25 -23.96
C HIS A 413 11.75 -12.84 -22.99
N LEU A 414 12.03 -13.66 -21.98
CA LEU A 414 13.07 -13.43 -20.98
C LEU A 414 13.82 -14.74 -20.71
N GLU A 415 15.15 -14.67 -20.65
CA GLU A 415 16.01 -15.84 -20.37
C GLU A 415 15.73 -17.07 -21.28
N GLY A 416 15.37 -16.83 -22.54
CA GLY A 416 15.03 -17.91 -23.49
C GLY A 416 13.69 -18.61 -23.25
N ARG A 417 12.84 -18.06 -22.38
CA ARG A 417 11.48 -18.52 -22.10
C ARG A 417 10.45 -17.46 -22.44
N ILE A 418 9.23 -17.91 -22.62
CA ILE A 418 8.07 -17.04 -22.88
C ILE A 418 7.22 -16.99 -21.62
N TYR A 419 6.89 -15.77 -21.19
CA TYR A 419 6.00 -15.47 -20.07
C TYR A 419 4.85 -14.59 -20.56
N GLN A 420 3.68 -14.73 -19.96
CA GLN A 420 2.52 -13.87 -20.26
C GLN A 420 1.57 -13.84 -19.05
N GLY A 421 0.76 -12.81 -18.93
CA GLY A 421 -0.24 -12.69 -17.89
C GLY A 421 0.31 -12.98 -16.49
N ARG A 422 -0.31 -13.92 -15.79
CA ARG A 422 0.09 -14.33 -14.44
C ARG A 422 1.54 -14.83 -14.38
N SER A 423 1.96 -15.66 -15.32
CA SER A 423 3.31 -16.21 -15.30
C SER A 423 4.40 -15.14 -15.44
N TYR A 424 4.09 -14.04 -16.12
CA TYR A 424 5.00 -12.90 -16.21
C TYR A 424 5.09 -12.12 -14.90
N MET A 425 3.97 -11.90 -14.22
CA MET A 425 3.96 -11.26 -12.90
C MET A 425 4.67 -12.13 -11.85
N ASP A 426 4.49 -13.46 -11.91
CA ASP A 426 5.20 -14.41 -11.03
C ASP A 426 6.72 -14.37 -11.27
N TYR A 427 7.16 -14.25 -12.55
CA TYR A 427 8.58 -14.06 -12.88
C TYR A 427 9.10 -12.72 -12.32
N ALA A 428 8.36 -11.64 -12.48
CA ALA A 428 8.76 -10.31 -12.01
C ALA A 428 8.90 -10.28 -10.46
N ASP A 429 7.95 -10.89 -9.74
CA ASP A 429 8.02 -11.04 -8.28
C ASP A 429 9.27 -11.84 -7.85
N MET A 430 9.49 -13.00 -8.49
CA MET A 430 10.66 -13.83 -8.23
C MET A 430 11.97 -13.08 -8.50
N ALA A 431 12.07 -12.34 -9.61
CA ALA A 431 13.26 -11.59 -9.98
C ALA A 431 13.55 -10.46 -8.98
N ALA A 432 12.53 -9.71 -8.56
CA ALA A 432 12.65 -8.67 -7.54
C ALA A 432 13.12 -9.25 -6.20
N ARG A 433 12.55 -10.37 -5.74
CA ARG A 433 13.00 -11.03 -4.50
C ARG A 433 14.43 -11.54 -4.59
N ARG A 434 14.85 -12.07 -5.75
CA ARG A 434 16.24 -12.50 -5.95
C ARG A 434 17.22 -11.34 -6.00
N ALA A 435 16.82 -10.18 -6.50
CA ALA A 435 17.66 -8.98 -6.45
C ALA A 435 17.98 -8.55 -5.01
N PHE A 436 17.06 -8.74 -4.06
CA PHE A 436 17.23 -8.31 -2.67
C PHE A 436 17.82 -9.40 -1.76
N PHE A 437 17.29 -10.63 -1.81
CA PHE A 437 17.64 -11.68 -0.85
C PHE A 437 18.84 -12.54 -1.24
N SER A 438 19.43 -12.38 -2.43
CA SER A 438 20.65 -13.07 -2.80
C SER A 438 21.87 -12.34 -2.21
N GLU A 439 22.83 -13.07 -1.64
CA GLU A 439 24.10 -12.49 -1.15
C GLU A 439 24.92 -11.81 -2.28
N ASP A 440 24.87 -12.38 -3.50
CA ASP A 440 25.49 -11.84 -4.72
C ASP A 440 24.43 -11.89 -5.82
N PRO A 441 23.58 -10.86 -5.92
CA PRO A 441 22.48 -10.87 -6.87
C PRO A 441 23.01 -10.82 -8.32
N PRO A 442 22.57 -11.75 -9.19
CA PRO A 442 22.92 -11.69 -10.60
C PRO A 442 22.54 -10.35 -11.22
N GLN A 443 23.46 -9.75 -12.00
CA GLN A 443 23.29 -8.43 -12.61
C GLN A 443 21.96 -8.29 -13.37
N ARG A 444 21.51 -9.36 -14.03
CA ARG A 444 20.22 -9.34 -14.74
C ARG A 444 19.02 -9.02 -13.87
N TYR A 445 19.02 -9.38 -12.57
CA TYR A 445 17.92 -9.04 -11.68
C TYR A 445 18.00 -7.60 -11.20
N LEU A 446 19.20 -7.05 -11.01
CA LEU A 446 19.39 -5.62 -10.74
C LEU A 446 18.99 -4.77 -11.95
N ASP A 447 19.34 -5.20 -13.17
CA ASP A 447 18.91 -4.57 -14.41
C ASP A 447 17.38 -4.66 -14.58
N PHE A 448 16.78 -5.79 -14.17
CA PHE A 448 15.33 -5.98 -14.27
C PHE A 448 14.55 -5.11 -13.30
N MET A 449 15.10 -4.77 -12.11
CA MET A 449 14.48 -3.78 -11.21
C MET A 449 14.32 -2.42 -11.90
N TRP A 450 15.34 -1.96 -12.64
CA TRP A 450 15.23 -0.76 -13.44
C TRP A 450 14.21 -0.90 -14.58
N TYR A 451 14.18 -2.05 -15.27
CA TYR A 451 13.19 -2.31 -16.31
C TYR A 451 11.76 -2.29 -15.77
N LEU A 452 11.52 -2.84 -14.58
CA LEU A 452 10.21 -2.78 -13.93
C LEU A 452 9.75 -1.34 -13.64
N TRP A 453 10.67 -0.43 -13.39
CA TRP A 453 10.38 0.99 -13.23
C TRP A 453 9.86 1.66 -14.51
N CYS A 454 10.49 1.42 -15.68
CA CYS A 454 10.29 2.25 -16.87
C CYS A 454 10.07 1.48 -18.18
N GLY A 455 10.06 0.15 -18.15
CA GLY A 455 9.87 -0.67 -19.35
C GLY A 455 8.47 -0.56 -19.93
N SER A 456 8.35 -0.51 -21.26
CA SER A 456 7.07 -0.41 -21.98
C SER A 456 6.13 -1.59 -21.72
N ASN A 457 6.68 -2.76 -21.43
CA ASN A 457 5.94 -3.96 -21.06
C ASN A 457 6.09 -4.30 -19.56
N SER A 458 6.53 -3.35 -18.74
CA SER A 458 6.53 -3.53 -17.29
C SER A 458 5.09 -3.62 -16.76
N PRO A 459 4.78 -4.61 -15.91
CA PRO A 459 3.45 -4.70 -15.29
C PRO A 459 3.19 -3.58 -14.28
N LEU A 460 4.23 -2.85 -13.86
CA LEU A 460 4.10 -1.74 -12.91
C LEU A 460 3.90 -0.40 -13.60
N SER A 461 4.44 -0.19 -14.81
CA SER A 461 4.37 1.07 -15.54
C SER A 461 3.61 0.97 -16.86
N GLY A 462 4.01 0.05 -17.74
CA GLY A 462 3.41 -0.12 -19.06
C GLY A 462 3.47 1.13 -19.92
N ARG A 463 4.57 1.91 -19.87
CA ARG A 463 4.76 3.15 -20.62
C ARG A 463 6.17 3.25 -21.18
N VAL A 464 6.31 3.93 -22.32
CA VAL A 464 7.61 4.34 -22.84
C VAL A 464 8.00 5.66 -22.20
N VAL A 465 8.85 5.61 -21.17
CA VAL A 465 9.25 6.80 -20.41
C VAL A 465 10.12 7.72 -21.25
N LYS A 466 9.80 9.01 -21.28
CA LYS A 466 10.44 10.06 -22.08
C LYS A 466 11.29 11.03 -21.23
N THR A 467 12.08 10.48 -20.30
CA THR A 467 12.88 11.27 -19.36
C THR A 467 13.92 12.14 -20.07
N PHE A 468 14.63 11.62 -21.07
CA PHE A 468 15.62 12.36 -21.84
C PHE A 468 14.98 13.53 -22.58
N GLU A 469 13.89 13.28 -23.30
CA GLU A 469 13.19 14.28 -24.11
C GLU A 469 12.65 15.39 -23.22
N ARG A 470 12.03 15.08 -22.09
CA ARG A 470 11.54 16.06 -21.11
C ARG A 470 12.66 16.89 -20.50
N THR A 471 13.84 16.29 -20.35
CA THR A 471 15.01 16.98 -19.77
C THR A 471 15.66 17.92 -20.79
N PHE A 472 15.90 17.47 -22.00
CA PHE A 472 16.76 18.15 -22.96
C PHE A 472 16.08 18.74 -24.19
N ILE A 473 14.83 18.44 -24.48
CA ILE A 473 14.13 18.94 -25.67
C ILE A 473 12.97 19.87 -25.22
N GLU A 474 12.83 21.04 -25.90
CA GLU A 474 11.72 21.97 -25.58
C GLU A 474 10.40 21.56 -26.22
N ASP A 475 10.47 20.94 -27.42
CA ASP A 475 9.30 20.54 -28.17
C ASP A 475 8.53 19.45 -27.42
N LYS A 476 7.38 19.86 -26.85
CA LYS A 476 6.52 18.98 -26.03
C LYS A 476 5.92 17.83 -26.82
N SER A 477 5.91 17.88 -28.15
CA SER A 477 5.44 16.76 -28.98
C SER A 477 6.30 15.50 -28.80
N THR A 478 7.57 15.67 -28.35
CA THR A 478 8.51 14.57 -28.06
C THR A 478 8.27 13.95 -26.68
N TRP A 479 7.44 14.56 -25.83
CA TRP A 479 7.23 14.16 -24.43
C TRP A 479 6.10 13.16 -24.24
N GLU A 480 5.38 12.84 -25.33
CA GLU A 480 4.33 11.85 -25.29
C GLU A 480 4.88 10.48 -24.93
N GLU A 481 4.29 9.82 -23.94
CA GLU A 481 4.67 8.51 -23.45
C GLU A 481 3.64 7.48 -23.95
N PRO A 482 3.98 6.72 -25.02
CA PRO A 482 3.09 5.65 -25.49
C PRO A 482 2.82 4.66 -24.37
N LYS A 483 1.56 4.27 -24.22
CA LYS A 483 1.10 3.35 -23.20
C LYS A 483 0.91 1.96 -23.79
N ASN A 484 1.03 0.94 -22.95
CA ASN A 484 0.64 -0.42 -23.29
C ASN A 484 -0.84 -0.50 -23.68
N PRO A 485 -1.25 -1.32 -24.65
CA PRO A 485 -2.64 -1.47 -25.05
C PRO A 485 -3.62 -1.78 -23.91
N TYR A 486 -3.16 -2.36 -22.81
CA TYR A 486 -3.96 -2.55 -21.60
C TYR A 486 -4.78 -1.31 -21.23
N TYR A 487 -4.20 -0.11 -21.30
CA TYR A 487 -4.88 1.14 -20.91
C TYR A 487 -6.03 1.53 -21.86
N GLU A 488 -6.02 1.05 -23.09
CA GLU A 488 -7.13 1.22 -24.04
C GLU A 488 -8.25 0.21 -23.76
N TYR A 489 -7.89 -1.00 -23.36
CA TYR A 489 -8.81 -2.11 -23.07
C TYR A 489 -9.44 -2.09 -21.67
N GLN A 490 -9.09 -1.15 -20.80
CA GLN A 490 -9.69 -1.00 -19.46
C GLN A 490 -11.22 -0.92 -19.43
N SER A 491 -11.83 -0.40 -20.48
CA SER A 491 -13.30 -0.31 -20.62
C SER A 491 -13.94 -1.53 -21.28
N SER A 492 -13.15 -2.51 -21.72
CA SER A 492 -13.60 -3.73 -22.37
C SER A 492 -13.92 -4.81 -21.35
N GLU A 493 -15.21 -5.07 -21.11
CA GLU A 493 -15.63 -6.12 -20.19
C GLU A 493 -15.10 -7.53 -20.58
N PRO A 494 -15.10 -7.93 -21.87
CA PRO A 494 -14.51 -9.22 -22.26
C PRO A 494 -13.04 -9.35 -21.90
N VAL A 495 -12.23 -8.30 -22.06
CA VAL A 495 -10.81 -8.30 -21.70
C VAL A 495 -10.64 -8.35 -20.19
N CYS A 496 -11.37 -7.57 -19.42
CA CYS A 496 -11.34 -7.65 -17.96
C CYS A 496 -11.72 -9.06 -17.45
N ARG A 497 -12.72 -9.71 -18.05
CA ARG A 497 -13.09 -11.10 -17.73
C ARG A 497 -11.98 -12.11 -18.11
N MET A 498 -11.30 -11.90 -19.23
CA MET A 498 -10.16 -12.73 -19.65
C MET A 498 -9.03 -12.59 -18.62
N LEU A 499 -8.70 -11.37 -18.19
CA LEU A 499 -7.70 -11.11 -17.16
C LEU A 499 -8.07 -11.77 -15.84
N LEU A 500 -9.29 -11.60 -15.34
CA LEU A 500 -9.74 -12.25 -14.11
C LEU A 500 -9.59 -13.79 -14.17
N ARG A 501 -9.95 -14.41 -15.29
CA ARG A 501 -9.79 -15.86 -15.50
C ARG A 501 -8.35 -16.31 -15.52
N GLU A 502 -7.43 -15.51 -16.08
CA GLU A 502 -6.00 -15.78 -16.07
C GLU A 502 -5.46 -15.92 -14.64
N PHE A 503 -6.01 -15.16 -13.70
CA PHE A 503 -5.67 -15.23 -12.28
C PHE A 503 -6.58 -16.16 -11.47
N GLY A 504 -7.40 -16.98 -12.12
CA GLY A 504 -8.24 -18.00 -11.47
C GLY A 504 -9.58 -17.48 -10.94
N LEU A 505 -10.00 -16.27 -11.30
CA LEU A 505 -11.25 -15.67 -10.87
C LEU A 505 -12.35 -15.81 -11.92
N TYR A 506 -13.38 -16.58 -11.59
CA TYR A 506 -14.50 -16.92 -12.51
C TYR A 506 -15.84 -16.34 -12.08
N SER A 507 -15.89 -15.70 -10.90
CA SER A 507 -17.15 -15.17 -10.35
C SER A 507 -17.61 -13.90 -11.08
N GLU A 508 -18.94 -13.76 -11.21
CA GLU A 508 -19.56 -12.52 -11.69
C GLU A 508 -19.35 -11.34 -10.71
N ASN A 509 -18.97 -11.62 -9.48
CA ASN A 509 -18.68 -10.60 -8.45
C ASN A 509 -17.18 -10.33 -8.29
N SER A 510 -16.34 -10.82 -9.21
CA SER A 510 -14.91 -10.55 -9.20
C SER A 510 -14.60 -9.20 -9.87
N HIS A 511 -13.66 -8.46 -9.30
CA HIS A 511 -13.24 -7.15 -9.78
C HIS A 511 -11.72 -7.09 -9.91
N ILE A 512 -11.25 -6.25 -10.84
CA ILE A 512 -9.87 -5.78 -10.91
C ILE A 512 -9.81 -4.44 -10.17
N ILE A 513 -8.84 -4.28 -9.29
CA ILE A 513 -8.59 -3.04 -8.54
C ILE A 513 -7.15 -2.64 -8.84
N ASN A 514 -6.94 -1.46 -9.43
CA ASN A 514 -5.61 -0.94 -9.75
C ASN A 514 -5.48 0.57 -9.52
N GLY A 515 -4.22 1.06 -9.56
CA GLY A 515 -3.82 2.46 -9.40
C GLY A 515 -3.13 3.03 -10.64
N HIS A 516 -2.01 3.73 -10.42
CA HIS A 516 -1.00 4.19 -11.39
C HIS A 516 -1.45 5.27 -12.39
N THR A 517 -2.69 5.26 -12.83
CA THR A 517 -3.19 6.27 -13.79
C THR A 517 -4.25 7.11 -13.12
N PRO A 518 -3.94 8.38 -12.76
CA PRO A 518 -4.89 9.25 -12.09
C PRO A 518 -6.19 9.41 -12.88
N VAL A 519 -7.32 9.29 -12.19
CA VAL A 519 -8.65 9.52 -12.77
C VAL A 519 -8.92 11.02 -12.82
N HIS A 520 -9.16 11.56 -14.01
CA HIS A 520 -9.43 12.97 -14.23
C HIS A 520 -10.93 13.28 -14.05
N VAL A 521 -11.40 13.36 -12.81
CA VAL A 521 -12.81 13.63 -12.47
C VAL A 521 -13.28 14.95 -13.06
N ASN A 522 -12.42 16.00 -13.07
CA ASN A 522 -12.70 17.29 -13.70
C ASN A 522 -13.01 17.21 -15.21
N GLN A 523 -12.57 16.14 -15.88
CA GLN A 523 -12.80 15.88 -17.30
C GLN A 523 -13.95 14.89 -17.52
N GLY A 524 -14.65 14.48 -16.44
CA GLY A 524 -15.75 13.52 -16.49
C GLY A 524 -15.31 12.07 -16.60
N GLU A 525 -14.04 11.76 -16.29
CA GLU A 525 -13.58 10.37 -16.28
C GLU A 525 -14.17 9.63 -15.07
N ASN A 526 -14.64 8.38 -15.30
CA ASN A 526 -15.23 7.54 -14.28
C ASN A 526 -14.19 6.50 -13.79
N PRO A 527 -13.96 6.37 -12.48
CA PRO A 527 -13.09 5.33 -11.91
C PRO A 527 -13.62 3.90 -12.14
N LEU A 528 -14.93 3.75 -12.33
CA LEU A 528 -15.56 2.45 -12.60
C LEU A 528 -15.58 2.19 -14.12
N LYS A 529 -14.74 1.26 -14.57
CA LYS A 529 -14.60 0.87 -15.99
C LYS A 529 -15.18 -0.52 -16.22
N ALA A 530 -15.43 -0.87 -17.49
CA ALA A 530 -15.97 -2.19 -17.88
C ALA A 530 -17.19 -2.61 -17.04
N HIS A 531 -18.18 -1.71 -16.90
CA HIS A 531 -19.38 -1.93 -16.08
C HIS A 531 -19.08 -2.27 -14.61
N GLY A 532 -17.98 -1.72 -14.04
CA GLY A 532 -17.55 -1.94 -12.67
C GLY A 532 -16.64 -3.18 -12.49
N ARG A 533 -16.28 -3.89 -13.57
CA ARG A 533 -15.31 -4.99 -13.51
C ARG A 533 -13.90 -4.52 -13.18
N LEU A 534 -13.56 -3.31 -13.56
CA LEU A 534 -12.31 -2.67 -13.23
C LEU A 534 -12.58 -1.38 -12.48
N ILE A 535 -11.90 -1.20 -11.35
CA ILE A 535 -12.01 -0.07 -10.44
C ILE A 535 -10.62 0.56 -10.35
N VAL A 536 -10.47 1.77 -10.88
CA VAL A 536 -9.22 2.54 -10.78
C VAL A 536 -9.30 3.41 -9.54
N ILE A 537 -8.40 3.19 -8.59
CA ILE A 537 -8.42 3.89 -7.30
C ILE A 537 -7.32 4.96 -7.14
N ASP A 538 -6.59 5.28 -8.23
CA ASP A 538 -5.70 6.45 -8.24
C ASP A 538 -6.52 7.73 -8.37
N GLY A 539 -6.70 8.42 -7.26
CA GLY A 539 -7.39 9.71 -7.17
C GLY A 539 -6.46 10.91 -7.13
N GLY A 540 -5.13 10.69 -7.23
CA GLY A 540 -4.14 11.76 -7.17
C GLY A 540 -3.99 12.35 -5.77
N PHE A 541 -3.57 11.56 -4.78
CA PHE A 541 -3.25 12.04 -3.42
C PHE A 541 -2.23 13.18 -3.45
N CYS A 542 -1.26 13.09 -4.34
CA CYS A 542 -0.23 14.12 -4.50
C CYS A 542 -0.84 15.50 -4.83
N LYS A 543 -0.49 16.51 -4.03
CA LYS A 543 -0.94 17.90 -4.19
C LYS A 543 -0.77 18.44 -5.61
N ALA A 544 0.28 18.00 -6.32
CA ALA A 544 0.53 18.41 -7.69
C ALA A 544 -0.56 17.96 -8.68
N TYR A 545 -1.23 16.84 -8.42
CA TYR A 545 -2.29 16.29 -9.28
C TYR A 545 -3.69 16.79 -8.92
N GLN A 546 -3.96 17.21 -7.69
CA GLN A 546 -5.28 17.60 -7.22
C GLN A 546 -5.97 18.65 -8.10
N LYS A 547 -5.19 19.56 -8.73
CA LYS A 547 -5.74 20.53 -9.69
C LYS A 547 -6.24 19.91 -10.99
N THR A 548 -5.64 18.79 -11.39
CA THR A 548 -5.99 18.09 -12.64
C THR A 548 -7.00 16.98 -12.43
N THR A 549 -6.94 16.28 -11.30
CA THR A 549 -7.90 15.23 -10.93
C THR A 549 -9.22 15.78 -10.39
N GLY A 550 -9.16 16.90 -9.64
CA GLY A 550 -10.31 17.51 -8.97
C GLY A 550 -10.65 16.91 -7.61
N ILE A 551 -9.89 15.92 -7.16
CA ILE A 551 -10.01 15.26 -5.85
C ILE A 551 -8.62 15.01 -5.28
N ALA A 552 -8.55 14.54 -4.05
CA ALA A 552 -7.31 14.26 -3.32
C ALA A 552 -7.22 12.79 -2.88
N GLY A 553 -7.61 11.86 -3.72
CA GLY A 553 -7.50 10.44 -3.49
C GLY A 553 -8.82 9.68 -3.41
N TYR A 554 -8.72 8.36 -3.54
CA TYR A 554 -9.83 7.43 -3.35
C TYR A 554 -9.56 6.47 -2.19
N THR A 555 -10.64 6.03 -1.53
CA THR A 555 -10.65 4.81 -0.72
C THR A 555 -11.81 3.93 -1.18
N LEU A 556 -11.52 2.74 -1.69
CA LEU A 556 -12.53 1.72 -1.93
C LEU A 556 -12.76 0.96 -0.62
N ILE A 557 -14.03 0.85 -0.22
CA ILE A 557 -14.45 0.16 1.01
C ILE A 557 -15.25 -1.07 0.61
N PHE A 558 -14.77 -2.26 0.99
CA PHE A 558 -15.45 -3.52 0.78
C PHE A 558 -15.88 -4.12 2.12
N ASN A 559 -17.18 -4.21 2.36
CA ASN A 559 -17.74 -4.80 3.57
C ASN A 559 -18.75 -5.92 3.24
N SER A 560 -19.42 -6.45 4.24
CA SER A 560 -20.37 -7.56 4.06
C SER A 560 -21.63 -7.21 3.24
N HIS A 561 -21.88 -5.96 2.93
CA HIS A 561 -23.05 -5.50 2.15
C HIS A 561 -22.70 -5.15 0.70
N GLY A 562 -21.41 -4.95 0.38
CA GLY A 562 -20.99 -4.57 -0.95
C GLY A 562 -19.71 -3.74 -0.96
N MET A 563 -19.50 -3.05 -2.08
CA MET A 563 -18.37 -2.13 -2.28
C MET A 563 -18.87 -0.72 -2.53
N ARG A 564 -18.18 0.27 -1.98
CA ARG A 564 -18.37 1.68 -2.25
C ARG A 564 -17.04 2.39 -2.38
N LEU A 565 -16.95 3.32 -3.31
CA LEU A 565 -15.79 4.15 -3.55
C LEU A 565 -16.01 5.52 -2.89
N LYS A 566 -15.10 5.95 -2.04
CA LYS A 566 -15.06 7.30 -1.48
C LYS A 566 -14.02 8.14 -2.20
N SER A 567 -14.42 9.28 -2.73
CA SER A 567 -13.54 10.33 -3.24
C SER A 567 -13.32 11.39 -2.17
N HIS A 568 -12.06 11.69 -1.88
CA HIS A 568 -11.67 12.64 -0.84
C HIS A 568 -11.36 14.00 -1.43
N GLN A 569 -11.80 15.07 -0.75
CA GLN A 569 -11.38 16.43 -1.06
C GLN A 569 -10.01 16.73 -0.43
N PRO A 570 -9.30 17.78 -0.88
CA PRO A 570 -8.02 18.16 -0.30
C PRO A 570 -8.10 18.38 1.21
N PHE A 571 -7.15 17.79 1.94
CA PHE A 571 -7.06 17.91 3.38
C PHE A 571 -6.44 19.26 3.78
N SER A 572 -7.09 19.99 4.67
CA SER A 572 -6.63 21.31 5.15
C SER A 572 -5.51 21.27 6.18
N GLY A 573 -5.09 20.05 6.60
CA GLY A 573 -4.04 19.81 7.57
C GLY A 573 -4.55 19.42 8.96
N MET A 574 -3.70 18.74 9.72
CA MET A 574 -4.02 18.23 11.06
C MET A 574 -4.36 19.35 12.04
N GLU A 575 -3.69 20.50 11.95
CA GLU A 575 -3.91 21.65 12.84
C GLU A 575 -5.34 22.17 12.69
N ALA A 576 -5.82 22.39 11.45
CA ALA A 576 -7.20 22.82 11.19
C ALA A 576 -8.23 21.77 11.67
N ALA A 577 -7.94 20.49 11.46
CA ALA A 577 -8.80 19.41 11.95
C ALA A 577 -8.94 19.41 13.48
N LEU A 578 -7.86 19.69 14.20
CA LEU A 578 -7.86 19.76 15.67
C LEU A 578 -8.58 21.00 16.21
N GLU A 579 -8.40 22.16 15.57
CA GLU A 579 -9.01 23.43 16.00
C GLU A 579 -10.51 23.46 15.77
N GLU A 580 -10.94 23.13 14.56
CA GLU A 580 -12.31 23.29 14.12
C GLU A 580 -13.14 22.00 14.20
N ASN A 581 -12.53 20.87 14.60
CA ASN A 581 -13.10 19.53 14.56
C ASN A 581 -13.58 19.15 13.14
N MET A 582 -12.83 19.58 12.13
CA MET A 582 -13.13 19.29 10.73
C MET A 582 -12.67 17.90 10.32
N ASP A 583 -13.41 17.30 9.43
CA ASP A 583 -13.05 16.05 8.76
C ASP A 583 -12.81 16.33 7.27
N ILE A 584 -12.24 15.38 6.54
CA ILE A 584 -12.14 15.47 5.09
C ILE A 584 -13.55 15.29 4.50
N ASP A 585 -13.95 16.25 3.67
CA ASP A 585 -15.15 16.08 2.86
C ASP A 585 -14.93 14.94 1.87
N SER A 586 -15.90 14.03 1.81
CA SER A 586 -15.80 12.86 0.94
C SER A 586 -17.17 12.53 0.35
N GLU A 587 -17.18 12.27 -0.96
CA GLU A 587 -18.35 11.76 -1.65
C GLU A 587 -18.29 10.25 -1.73
N SER A 588 -19.44 9.58 -1.63
CA SER A 588 -19.54 8.13 -1.68
C SER A 588 -20.33 7.67 -2.89
N GLN A 589 -19.70 6.85 -3.73
CA GLN A 589 -20.33 6.21 -4.90
C GLN A 589 -20.47 4.70 -4.62
N GLN A 590 -21.69 4.17 -4.76
CA GLN A 590 -21.92 2.74 -4.67
C GLN A 590 -21.36 2.03 -5.90
N VAL A 591 -20.50 1.03 -5.71
CA VAL A 591 -19.93 0.19 -6.77
C VAL A 591 -20.79 -1.06 -6.98
N VAL A 592 -21.00 -1.82 -5.91
CA VAL A 592 -21.85 -3.02 -5.92
C VAL A 592 -22.56 -3.18 -4.59
N THR A 593 -23.81 -3.62 -4.65
CA THR A 593 -24.58 -4.02 -3.45
C THR A 593 -24.93 -5.50 -3.58
N PHE A 594 -24.61 -6.28 -2.57
CA PHE A 594 -24.94 -7.70 -2.56
C PHE A 594 -26.36 -7.93 -2.04
N PRO A 595 -27.16 -8.76 -2.71
CA PRO A 595 -28.53 -9.05 -2.28
C PRO A 595 -28.57 -9.86 -0.96
N LYS A 596 -27.49 -10.57 -0.65
CA LYS A 596 -27.28 -11.27 0.62
C LYS A 596 -25.97 -10.78 1.23
N ARG A 597 -25.98 -10.65 2.55
CA ARG A 597 -24.79 -10.28 3.31
C ARG A 597 -23.68 -11.32 3.12
N VAL A 598 -22.49 -10.89 2.74
CA VAL A 598 -21.31 -11.76 2.63
C VAL A 598 -20.87 -12.17 4.02
N MET A 599 -20.69 -13.46 4.22
CA MET A 599 -20.25 -14.04 5.48
C MET A 599 -18.76 -14.40 5.40
N VAL A 600 -18.12 -14.68 6.54
CA VAL A 600 -16.75 -15.19 6.57
C VAL A 600 -16.64 -16.46 5.73
N ALA A 601 -17.66 -17.32 5.72
CA ALA A 601 -17.70 -18.52 4.90
C ALA A 601 -17.52 -18.29 3.38
N ASP A 602 -17.79 -17.08 2.90
CA ASP A 602 -17.71 -16.68 1.49
C ASP A 602 -16.37 -16.00 1.14
N THR A 603 -15.41 -15.99 2.06
CA THR A 603 -14.10 -15.31 1.94
C THR A 603 -12.95 -16.33 1.90
N ASP A 604 -11.76 -15.88 1.47
CA ASP A 604 -10.53 -16.68 1.49
C ASP A 604 -10.18 -17.17 2.92
N THR A 605 -10.48 -16.34 3.93
CA THR A 605 -10.39 -16.78 5.33
C THR A 605 -11.36 -17.92 5.61
N GLY A 606 -12.58 -17.84 5.08
CA GLY A 606 -13.57 -18.90 5.21
C GLY A 606 -13.14 -20.22 4.55
N GLU A 607 -12.52 -20.16 3.38
CA GLU A 607 -11.96 -21.35 2.72
C GLU A 607 -10.88 -22.02 3.60
N ARG A 608 -9.94 -21.23 4.13
CA ARG A 608 -8.91 -21.74 5.06
C ARG A 608 -9.52 -22.35 6.33
N LEU A 609 -10.60 -21.76 6.87
CA LEU A 609 -11.29 -22.32 8.04
C LEU A 609 -12.00 -23.63 7.71
N LYS A 610 -12.60 -23.76 6.53
CA LYS A 610 -13.21 -25.02 6.05
C LYS A 610 -12.15 -26.12 5.91
N GLU A 611 -10.98 -25.81 5.35
CA GLU A 611 -9.86 -26.77 5.29
C GLU A 611 -9.41 -27.20 6.70
N GLN A 612 -9.26 -26.26 7.64
CA GLN A 612 -8.91 -26.58 9.03
C GLN A 612 -9.97 -27.45 9.70
N ILE A 613 -11.26 -27.20 9.45
CA ILE A 613 -12.35 -28.03 9.96
C ILE A 613 -12.23 -29.46 9.41
N ALA A 614 -12.01 -29.62 8.11
CA ALA A 614 -11.82 -30.93 7.49
C ALA A 614 -10.61 -31.69 8.08
N ASP A 615 -9.49 -30.98 8.33
CA ASP A 615 -8.32 -31.56 9.00
C ASP A 615 -8.62 -32.03 10.43
N LEU A 616 -9.41 -31.25 11.17
CA LEU A 616 -9.82 -31.60 12.54
C LEU A 616 -10.83 -32.76 12.55
N GLU A 617 -11.73 -32.83 11.57
CA GLU A 617 -12.67 -33.95 11.41
C GLU A 617 -11.91 -35.25 11.11
N ASP A 618 -10.88 -35.22 10.26
CA ASP A 618 -9.99 -36.34 10.01
C ASP A 618 -9.24 -36.76 11.30
N LEU A 619 -8.73 -35.80 12.10
CA LEU A 619 -8.11 -36.09 13.37
C LEU A 619 -9.09 -36.72 14.38
N LEU A 620 -10.32 -36.19 14.43
CA LEU A 620 -11.37 -36.76 15.29
C LEU A 620 -11.71 -38.21 14.88
N THR A 621 -11.75 -38.48 13.58
CA THR A 621 -11.92 -39.82 13.04
C THR A 621 -10.74 -40.72 13.43
N ALA A 622 -9.49 -40.24 13.29
CA ALA A 622 -8.31 -40.99 13.70
C ALA A 622 -8.31 -41.36 15.21
N TYR A 623 -8.84 -40.48 16.04
CA TYR A 623 -9.02 -40.75 17.47
C TYR A 623 -10.15 -41.79 17.73
N ARG A 624 -11.25 -41.73 16.99
CA ARG A 624 -12.38 -42.63 17.14
C ARG A 624 -12.05 -44.04 16.67
N GLU A 625 -11.32 -44.16 15.57
CA GLU A 625 -10.89 -45.43 14.99
C GLU A 625 -9.63 -46.02 15.66
N GLY A 626 -9.03 -45.29 16.61
CA GLY A 626 -7.84 -45.73 17.34
C GLY A 626 -6.53 -45.67 16.52
N TRP A 627 -6.48 -44.96 15.39
CA TRP A 627 -5.25 -44.80 14.60
C TRP A 627 -4.23 -43.87 15.28
N ILE A 628 -4.72 -42.95 16.07
CA ILE A 628 -3.93 -42.09 16.95
C ILE A 628 -4.58 -42.17 18.34
N ALA A 629 -3.75 -42.28 19.38
CA ALA A 629 -4.22 -42.29 20.75
C ALA A 629 -4.53 -40.86 21.24
N ALA A 630 -5.77 -40.57 21.56
CA ALA A 630 -6.12 -39.32 22.26
C ALA A 630 -5.65 -39.41 23.72
N LYS A 631 -5.22 -38.27 24.29
CA LYS A 631 -4.97 -38.19 25.73
C LYS A 631 -6.30 -38.29 26.50
N ALA A 632 -6.23 -38.86 27.70
CA ALA A 632 -7.39 -38.92 28.57
C ALA A 632 -7.89 -37.51 28.92
N GLU A 633 -9.20 -37.30 28.85
CA GLU A 633 -9.83 -36.07 29.33
C GLU A 633 -9.67 -36.01 30.87
N ARG A 634 -9.17 -34.91 31.38
CA ARG A 634 -9.02 -34.66 32.84
C ARG A 634 -10.27 -33.99 33.37
#